data_927d5a520f0ce2b75f0aeaf028fa3dcd
#
_entry.id   927d5a520f0ce2b75f0aeaf028fa3dcd
#
_cell.length_a   1.000
_cell.length_b   1.000
_cell.length_c   1.000
_cell.angle_alpha   90.00
_cell.angle_beta   90.00
_cell.angle_gamma   90.00
#
_symmetry.space_group_name_H-M   'P 1'
#
loop_
_entity.id
_entity.type
_entity.pdbx_description
1 polymer ?
#
loop_
_entity_poly.entity_id
_entity_poly.type
_entity_poly.pdbx_seq_one_letter_code
_entity_poly.pdbx_strand_id
1 'polypeptide(L)'
;MTSRQEAKNKAREIMEDLGIENEKYEEIGNKKTVELPKSGKLISEFINELVPTIKEKNILFYRSDSHQIVNIGKVGSEKENDKFFTGFIQVTPSSLITLLENYFIPGNFIFKKIEEDFVKIFKSKSITKELGNTILSSYILKENLKKIDRIFTIPLPIIYKGKLIFPKKGYDERFNSWRIDSSPEITNLEMSLEESKKVINEILEGFCFQSNEDYTIAVSSLITPLLRGLYPAFNCRTPLNLFLGNRERVGKDYLAGVNGLIYEGVALEEPPLQGNKSNSDEELRKKIVSAFLSGRKRLHFSNNKGYINNAILEAILTAKTYSDRLLGKNESPIFDNELEFSLSGNMGIGFTPDLANRSRIINLFFDREDANSRIFKKPDLHKWVLDNRELILSAIYGLINNWVKKECPKGSKPFSSFPEWAEICGGVMEAGGYDSPCLQNKGEFNIGGDSEKRDMTELFEICYEKCPESGLTKREIRSLISNEEIFSFFDFDKKSDQIKFGNKIIKFEGRILSDIKMNLVDSTVKRKANQKYIFKKLESDYNLEEKCNVCNLCNPHPSVQHEMNIISSIRGEPLHSLQTLQNNTQNSCNEDKKRPELVKTQEKEINNNKMNNIKSIGCETLQTLQTLQKKQSNWSNEDKKRLELAKNKEEGDTK
;
A
#
# COMPACT_ATOMS: atom_id res chain seq x y z
N MET A 1 21.24 -37.07 -48.49
CA MET A 1 20.32 -37.14 -47.32
C MET A 1 19.97 -38.57 -46.92
N THR A 2 20.15 -39.54 -47.78
CA THR A 2 19.80 -40.94 -47.61
C THR A 2 20.68 -41.72 -46.63
N SER A 3 21.98 -41.54 -46.61
CA SER A 3 22.88 -42.33 -45.75
C SER A 3 22.76 -42.10 -44.24
N ARG A 4 22.34 -40.93 -43.81
CA ARG A 4 22.16 -40.56 -42.40
C ARG A 4 20.86 -41.09 -41.80
N GLN A 5 19.83 -41.24 -42.64
CA GLN A 5 18.54 -41.79 -42.26
C GLN A 5 18.56 -43.31 -42.20
N GLU A 6 19.29 -43.93 -43.14
CA GLU A 6 19.54 -45.37 -43.16
C GLU A 6 20.38 -45.82 -41.96
N ALA A 7 21.42 -45.06 -41.58
CA ALA A 7 22.19 -45.29 -40.37
C ALA A 7 21.36 -45.16 -39.08
N LYS A 8 20.39 -44.23 -39.05
CA LYS A 8 19.45 -44.06 -37.93
C LYS A 8 18.47 -45.24 -37.82
N ASN A 9 17.98 -45.72 -38.96
CA ASN A 9 17.02 -46.83 -38.98
C ASN A 9 17.70 -48.14 -38.60
N LYS A 10 18.93 -48.40 -39.11
CA LYS A 10 19.72 -49.54 -38.77
C LYS A 10 20.19 -49.57 -37.30
N ALA A 11 20.49 -48.38 -36.71
CA ALA A 11 20.77 -48.26 -35.29
C ALA A 11 19.51 -48.52 -34.42
N ARG A 12 18.33 -48.25 -34.94
CA ARG A 12 17.05 -48.51 -34.27
C ARG A 12 16.69 -50.02 -34.30
N GLU A 13 16.87 -50.65 -35.44
CA GLU A 13 16.72 -52.12 -35.58
C GLU A 13 17.67 -52.89 -34.68
N ILE A 14 18.94 -52.50 -34.61
CA ILE A 14 19.92 -53.12 -33.73
C ILE A 14 19.59 -52.96 -32.26
N MET A 15 18.96 -51.86 -31.88
CA MET A 15 18.51 -51.63 -30.51
C MET A 15 17.29 -52.47 -30.14
N GLU A 16 16.38 -52.68 -31.07
CA GLU A 16 15.21 -53.55 -30.91
C GLU A 16 15.60 -55.02 -30.85
N ASP A 17 16.57 -55.42 -31.66
CA ASP A 17 17.10 -56.86 -31.70
C ASP A 17 17.93 -57.19 -30.45
N LEU A 18 18.60 -56.22 -29.83
CA LEU A 18 19.41 -56.47 -28.64
C LEU A 18 18.60 -56.38 -27.31
N GLY A 19 17.26 -56.20 -27.39
CA GLY A 19 16.42 -56.23 -26.22
C GLY A 19 16.80 -55.15 -25.21
N ILE A 20 17.43 -54.05 -25.66
CA ILE A 20 17.73 -52.93 -24.81
C ILE A 20 16.40 -52.14 -24.65
N GLU A 21 15.53 -52.66 -23.78
CA GLU A 21 14.43 -51.90 -23.22
C GLU A 21 15.01 -50.63 -22.63
N ASN A 22 14.33 -49.52 -22.83
CA ASN A 22 14.63 -48.20 -22.26
C ASN A 22 15.09 -48.35 -20.81
N GLU A 23 16.41 -48.46 -20.59
CA GLU A 23 16.94 -48.38 -19.23
C GLU A 23 16.48 -47.08 -18.63
N LYS A 24 15.69 -47.23 -17.57
CA LYS A 24 15.27 -46.14 -16.69
C LYS A 24 16.51 -45.30 -16.40
N TYR A 25 16.41 -44.01 -16.67
CA TYR A 25 17.42 -43.03 -16.31
C TYR A 25 17.79 -43.22 -14.83
N GLU A 26 18.99 -43.82 -14.57
CA GLU A 26 19.45 -43.93 -13.19
C GLU A 26 19.66 -42.54 -12.61
N GLU A 27 19.06 -42.32 -11.46
CA GLU A 27 19.32 -41.13 -10.64
C GLU A 27 20.76 -41.21 -10.15
N ILE A 28 21.66 -40.47 -10.78
CA ILE A 28 23.02 -40.28 -10.26
C ILE A 28 22.90 -39.31 -9.08
N GLY A 29 22.82 -39.84 -7.87
CA GLY A 29 22.79 -39.07 -6.65
C GLY A 29 21.60 -38.07 -6.58
N ASN A 30 20.38 -38.52 -6.51
CA ASN A 30 19.14 -37.72 -6.39
C ASN A 30 18.90 -36.68 -7.50
N LYS A 31 19.66 -36.60 -8.57
CA LYS A 31 19.46 -35.68 -9.69
C LYS A 31 18.92 -36.41 -10.91
N LYS A 32 17.89 -35.85 -11.55
CA LYS A 32 17.28 -36.39 -12.75
C LYS A 32 18.09 -36.01 -13.99
N THR A 33 18.45 -36.99 -14.81
CA THR A 33 19.05 -36.74 -16.14
C THR A 33 18.01 -36.18 -17.10
N VAL A 34 18.37 -35.14 -17.86
CA VAL A 34 17.50 -34.52 -18.87
C VAL A 34 18.26 -34.26 -20.15
N GLU A 35 17.67 -34.68 -21.28
CA GLU A 35 18.28 -34.46 -22.58
C GLU A 35 18.04 -33.06 -23.09
N LEU A 36 19.12 -32.33 -23.43
CA LEU A 36 19.06 -30.97 -23.98
C LEU A 36 18.36 -30.96 -25.36
N PRO A 37 17.66 -29.86 -25.72
CA PRO A 37 17.06 -29.69 -27.02
C PRO A 37 18.11 -29.81 -28.15
N LYS A 38 17.81 -30.65 -29.13
CA LYS A 38 18.62 -30.86 -30.34
C LYS A 38 17.72 -31.27 -31.49
N SER A 39 18.31 -31.59 -32.67
CA SER A 39 17.53 -32.10 -33.80
C SER A 39 16.68 -33.32 -33.37
N GLY A 40 15.37 -33.18 -33.48
CA GLY A 40 14.38 -34.18 -33.09
C GLY A 40 13.80 -34.06 -31.70
N LYS A 41 14.29 -33.11 -30.85
CA LYS A 41 13.65 -32.78 -29.56
C LYS A 41 13.37 -31.28 -29.48
N LEU A 42 12.10 -30.94 -29.26
CA LEU A 42 11.65 -29.52 -29.16
C LEU A 42 12.01 -28.94 -27.81
N ILE A 43 12.20 -27.61 -27.77
CA ILE A 43 12.42 -26.86 -26.52
C ILE A 43 11.21 -26.98 -25.59
N SER A 44 10.00 -27.05 -26.15
CA SER A 44 8.75 -27.23 -25.38
C SER A 44 8.73 -28.59 -24.65
N GLU A 45 9.19 -29.66 -25.27
CA GLU A 45 9.30 -30.98 -24.66
C GLU A 45 10.30 -30.95 -23.51
N PHE A 46 11.47 -30.34 -23.74
CA PHE A 46 12.48 -30.17 -22.71
C PHE A 46 11.94 -29.40 -21.48
N ILE A 47 11.20 -28.29 -21.71
CA ILE A 47 10.60 -27.53 -20.62
C ILE A 47 9.57 -28.38 -19.87
N ASN A 48 8.73 -29.13 -20.57
CA ASN A 48 7.73 -29.99 -19.94
C ASN A 48 8.36 -31.09 -19.07
N GLU A 49 9.57 -31.56 -19.39
CA GLU A 49 10.30 -32.50 -18.54
C GLU A 49 10.82 -31.89 -17.24
N LEU A 50 11.13 -30.58 -17.25
CA LEU A 50 11.61 -29.86 -16.07
C LEU A 50 10.48 -29.49 -15.10
N VAL A 51 9.30 -29.12 -15.61
CA VAL A 51 8.18 -28.57 -14.86
C VAL A 51 7.76 -29.40 -13.65
N PRO A 52 7.58 -30.74 -13.71
CA PRO A 52 7.14 -31.51 -12.55
C PRO A 52 8.08 -31.38 -11.35
N THR A 53 9.39 -31.52 -11.57
CA THR A 53 10.39 -31.38 -10.50
C THR A 53 10.46 -29.92 -9.97
N ILE A 54 10.38 -28.94 -10.87
CA ILE A 54 10.35 -27.52 -10.48
C ILE A 54 9.15 -27.24 -9.54
N LYS A 55 7.97 -27.77 -9.88
CA LYS A 55 6.75 -27.63 -9.06
C LYS A 55 6.85 -28.36 -7.73
N GLU A 56 7.31 -29.60 -7.74
CA GLU A 56 7.45 -30.44 -6.55
C GLU A 56 8.43 -29.83 -5.54
N LYS A 57 9.60 -29.45 -6.02
CA LYS A 57 10.67 -28.89 -5.19
C LYS A 57 10.54 -27.39 -4.91
N ASN A 58 9.50 -26.72 -5.45
CA ASN A 58 9.28 -25.27 -5.30
C ASN A 58 10.51 -24.43 -5.70
N ILE A 59 11.14 -24.77 -6.81
CA ILE A 59 12.39 -24.13 -7.28
C ILE A 59 12.10 -22.74 -7.84
N LEU A 60 11.04 -22.63 -8.65
CA LEU A 60 10.66 -21.42 -9.38
C LEU A 60 9.18 -21.15 -9.19
N PHE A 61 8.85 -19.85 -9.15
CA PHE A 61 7.49 -19.33 -9.07
C PHE A 61 7.27 -18.27 -10.13
N TYR A 62 6.01 -18.08 -10.51
CA TYR A 62 5.60 -17.01 -11.40
C TYR A 62 4.84 -15.93 -10.63
N ARG A 63 5.33 -14.69 -10.70
CA ARG A 63 4.64 -13.50 -10.20
C ARG A 63 3.82 -12.88 -11.32
N SER A 64 2.51 -12.81 -11.13
CA SER A 64 1.58 -12.26 -12.12
C SER A 64 1.60 -10.73 -12.18
N ASP A 65 1.92 -10.06 -11.06
CA ASP A 65 2.00 -8.60 -10.94
C ASP A 65 3.14 -7.98 -11.76
N SER A 66 4.28 -8.64 -11.81
CA SER A 66 5.50 -8.18 -12.49
C SER A 66 5.90 -9.04 -13.70
N HIS A 67 5.10 -10.07 -14.01
CA HIS A 67 5.37 -11.05 -15.09
C HIS A 67 6.76 -11.71 -14.99
N GLN A 68 7.30 -11.82 -13.77
CA GLN A 68 8.64 -12.33 -13.51
C GLN A 68 8.62 -13.78 -13.00
N ILE A 69 9.64 -14.53 -13.40
CA ILE A 69 9.98 -15.78 -12.76
C ILE A 69 10.93 -15.48 -11.60
N VAL A 70 10.57 -15.93 -10.41
CA VAL A 70 11.31 -15.67 -9.17
C VAL A 70 11.64 -16.96 -8.44
N ASN A 71 12.69 -16.88 -7.64
CA ASN A 71 13.03 -17.83 -6.58
C ASN A 71 12.86 -17.11 -5.24
N ILE A 72 12.76 -17.86 -4.15
CA ILE A 72 12.71 -17.32 -2.78
C ILE A 72 14.07 -17.55 -2.14
N GLY A 73 14.65 -16.48 -1.58
CA GLY A 73 15.95 -16.54 -0.96
C GLY A 73 16.31 -15.29 -0.17
N LYS A 74 17.54 -15.24 0.31
CA LYS A 74 18.07 -14.09 1.06
C LYS A 74 18.32 -12.92 0.13
N VAL A 75 17.78 -11.76 0.49
CA VAL A 75 17.95 -10.46 -0.20
C VAL A 75 18.66 -9.52 0.75
N GLY A 76 19.70 -8.83 0.30
CA GLY A 76 20.51 -7.92 1.10
C GLY A 76 22.00 -8.15 0.91
N SER A 77 22.81 -7.51 1.74
CA SER A 77 24.29 -7.61 1.68
C SER A 77 24.83 -8.50 2.78
N GLU A 78 25.57 -9.54 2.40
CA GLU A 78 26.31 -10.40 3.34
C GLU A 78 27.46 -9.69 4.03
N LYS A 79 27.87 -8.50 3.53
CA LYS A 79 29.00 -7.73 4.08
C LYS A 79 28.67 -6.91 5.33
N GLU A 80 27.40 -6.63 5.54
CA GLU A 80 26.92 -5.89 6.72
C GLU A 80 26.20 -6.86 7.66
N ASN A 81 26.98 -7.57 8.48
CA ASN A 81 26.51 -8.43 9.56
C ASN A 81 24.96 -8.49 9.70
N ASP A 82 24.34 -9.50 9.09
CA ASP A 82 22.94 -9.91 9.26
C ASP A 82 21.84 -8.97 8.74
N LYS A 83 22.13 -8.00 7.88
CA LYS A 83 21.10 -7.16 7.24
C LYS A 83 20.53 -7.80 5.96
N PHE A 84 19.99 -8.98 6.09
CA PHE A 84 19.26 -9.64 4.99
C PHE A 84 17.87 -10.05 5.47
N PHE A 85 16.95 -10.11 4.51
CA PHE A 85 15.62 -10.66 4.72
C PHE A 85 15.33 -11.72 3.64
N THR A 86 14.36 -12.59 3.89
CA THR A 86 13.91 -13.54 2.88
C THR A 86 12.90 -12.84 1.97
N GLY A 87 13.19 -12.84 0.67
CA GLY A 87 12.41 -12.13 -0.33
C GLY A 87 12.39 -12.83 -1.69
N PHE A 88 11.78 -12.17 -2.66
CA PHE A 88 11.79 -12.58 -4.06
C PHE A 88 13.12 -12.21 -4.72
N ILE A 89 13.72 -13.18 -5.38
CA ILE A 89 14.90 -13.00 -6.21
C ILE A 89 14.51 -13.24 -7.66
N GLN A 90 14.64 -12.22 -8.51
CA GLN A 90 14.41 -12.37 -9.94
C GLN A 90 15.40 -13.37 -10.51
N VAL A 91 14.90 -14.38 -11.22
CA VAL A 91 15.75 -15.40 -11.85
C VAL A 91 16.29 -14.86 -13.16
N THR A 92 17.62 -14.81 -13.25
CA THR A 92 18.35 -14.49 -14.48
C THR A 92 18.70 -15.78 -15.22
N PRO A 93 19.06 -15.73 -16.52
CA PRO A 93 19.50 -16.94 -17.25
C PRO A 93 20.66 -17.66 -16.58
N SER A 94 21.60 -16.91 -16.02
CA SER A 94 22.76 -17.50 -15.33
C SER A 94 22.38 -18.17 -14.01
N SER A 95 21.49 -17.53 -13.21
CA SER A 95 21.00 -18.14 -11.97
C SER A 95 20.07 -19.33 -12.24
N LEU A 96 19.28 -19.30 -13.33
CA LEU A 96 18.47 -20.43 -13.75
C LEU A 96 19.31 -21.69 -13.98
N ILE A 97 20.42 -21.55 -14.72
CA ILE A 97 21.31 -22.68 -15.05
C ILE A 97 21.77 -23.34 -13.75
N THR A 98 22.32 -22.59 -12.83
CA THR A 98 22.84 -23.15 -11.57
C THR A 98 21.72 -23.69 -10.67
N LEU A 99 20.55 -23.08 -10.65
CA LEU A 99 19.39 -23.61 -9.92
C LEU A 99 18.92 -24.95 -10.50
N LEU A 100 18.84 -25.06 -11.83
CA LEU A 100 18.42 -26.32 -12.47
C LEU A 100 19.46 -27.42 -12.29
N GLU A 101 20.75 -27.11 -12.38
CA GLU A 101 21.84 -28.07 -12.21
C GLU A 101 21.94 -28.66 -10.78
N ASN A 102 21.28 -28.02 -9.79
CA ASN A 102 21.13 -28.63 -8.47
C ASN A 102 20.20 -29.85 -8.45
N TYR A 103 19.25 -29.93 -9.37
CA TYR A 103 18.20 -30.95 -9.42
C TYR A 103 18.28 -31.84 -10.67
N PHE A 104 18.94 -31.35 -11.72
CA PHE A 104 19.04 -32.02 -13.01
C PHE A 104 20.47 -32.17 -13.44
N ILE A 105 20.73 -33.21 -14.24
CA ILE A 105 21.95 -33.37 -15.00
C ILE A 105 21.59 -33.21 -16.47
N PRO A 106 21.74 -32.01 -17.05
CA PRO A 106 21.49 -31.79 -18.46
C PRO A 106 22.60 -32.40 -19.31
N GLY A 107 22.27 -32.91 -20.50
CA GLY A 107 23.25 -33.49 -21.37
C GLY A 107 22.68 -34.01 -22.69
N ASN A 108 23.45 -34.76 -23.41
CA ASN A 108 23.03 -35.38 -24.65
C ASN A 108 23.50 -36.84 -24.72
N PHE A 109 22.69 -37.70 -25.34
CA PHE A 109 23.15 -39.01 -25.72
C PHE A 109 24.06 -38.89 -26.93
N ILE A 110 25.20 -39.56 -26.87
CA ILE A 110 26.15 -39.74 -27.97
C ILE A 110 26.38 -41.20 -28.17
N PHE A 111 26.56 -41.61 -29.42
CA PHE A 111 26.98 -42.97 -29.72
C PHE A 111 28.51 -43.01 -29.81
N LYS A 112 29.14 -43.82 -28.99
CA LYS A 112 30.59 -44.04 -28.99
C LYS A 112 30.85 -45.45 -29.44
N LYS A 113 31.71 -45.60 -30.43
CA LYS A 113 32.19 -46.93 -30.86
C LYS A 113 33.17 -47.46 -29.79
N ILE A 114 32.82 -48.57 -29.18
CA ILE A 114 33.65 -49.29 -28.24
C ILE A 114 33.85 -50.70 -28.86
N GLU A 115 35.09 -51.01 -29.25
CA GLU A 115 35.40 -52.14 -30.03
C GLU A 115 34.64 -52.19 -31.38
N GLU A 116 33.74 -53.13 -31.61
CA GLU A 116 32.90 -53.18 -32.82
C GLU A 116 31.49 -52.63 -32.62
N ASP A 117 31.07 -52.40 -31.39
CA ASP A 117 29.70 -51.97 -31.06
C ASP A 117 29.56 -50.44 -30.82
N PHE A 118 28.40 -49.91 -31.16
CA PHE A 118 28.02 -48.52 -30.84
C PHE A 118 27.21 -48.49 -29.54
N VAL A 119 27.86 -47.99 -28.47
CA VAL A 119 27.22 -47.85 -27.17
C VAL A 119 26.65 -46.43 -27.03
N LYS A 120 25.39 -46.32 -26.61
CA LYS A 120 24.72 -45.05 -26.31
C LYS A 120 25.17 -44.58 -24.92
N ILE A 121 25.90 -43.48 -24.87
CA ILE A 121 26.44 -42.91 -23.63
C ILE A 121 25.84 -41.54 -23.40
N PHE A 122 25.35 -41.27 -22.18
CA PHE A 122 24.93 -39.93 -21.78
C PHE A 122 26.16 -39.08 -21.43
N LYS A 123 26.31 -37.94 -22.12
CA LYS A 123 27.37 -36.98 -21.85
C LYS A 123 26.74 -35.71 -21.26
N SER A 124 27.05 -35.39 -19.99
CA SER A 124 26.60 -34.18 -19.35
C SER A 124 27.11 -32.94 -20.08
N LYS A 125 26.27 -31.91 -20.16
CA LYS A 125 26.57 -30.62 -20.77
C LYS A 125 25.69 -29.56 -20.13
N SER A 126 26.27 -28.46 -19.66
CA SER A 126 25.51 -27.33 -19.11
C SER A 126 24.54 -26.72 -20.12
N ILE A 127 23.45 -26.19 -19.59
CA ILE A 127 22.49 -25.36 -20.33
C ILE A 127 23.19 -24.06 -20.76
N THR A 128 23.04 -23.67 -22.04
CA THR A 128 23.60 -22.37 -22.49
C THR A 128 22.77 -21.18 -22.01
N LYS A 129 23.39 -20.02 -21.96
CA LYS A 129 22.70 -18.78 -21.55
C LYS A 129 21.55 -18.46 -22.50
N GLU A 130 21.69 -18.71 -23.80
CA GLU A 130 20.64 -18.52 -24.81
C GLU A 130 19.45 -19.46 -24.56
N LEU A 131 19.71 -20.73 -24.25
CA LEU A 131 18.65 -21.68 -23.88
C LEU A 131 18.00 -21.26 -22.55
N GLY A 132 18.77 -20.77 -21.57
CA GLY A 132 18.27 -20.21 -20.32
C GLY A 132 17.34 -19.03 -20.55
N ASN A 133 17.68 -18.11 -21.45
CA ASN A 133 16.80 -17.01 -21.86
C ASN A 133 15.50 -17.53 -22.48
N THR A 134 15.59 -18.51 -23.37
CA THR A 134 14.43 -19.10 -24.03
C THR A 134 13.51 -19.78 -23.03
N ILE A 135 14.07 -20.50 -22.05
CA ILE A 135 13.31 -21.16 -20.99
C ILE A 135 12.54 -20.09 -20.16
N LEU A 136 13.22 -19.02 -19.70
CA LEU A 136 12.60 -17.98 -18.90
C LEU A 136 11.52 -17.19 -19.67
N SER A 137 11.68 -17.05 -20.98
CA SER A 137 10.72 -16.38 -21.86
C SER A 137 9.53 -17.26 -22.22
N SER A 138 9.64 -18.58 -21.99
CA SER A 138 8.63 -19.55 -22.41
C SER A 138 7.29 -19.35 -21.72
N TYR A 139 6.24 -19.27 -22.54
CA TYR A 139 4.85 -19.25 -22.11
C TYR A 139 4.49 -20.55 -21.36
N ILE A 140 4.94 -21.70 -21.88
CA ILE A 140 4.71 -23.02 -21.28
C ILE A 140 5.23 -23.06 -19.84
N LEU A 141 6.44 -22.54 -19.60
CA LEU A 141 6.98 -22.50 -18.24
C LEU A 141 6.12 -21.61 -17.34
N LYS A 142 5.82 -20.39 -17.77
CA LYS A 142 5.07 -19.39 -16.97
C LYS A 142 3.68 -19.88 -16.58
N GLU A 143 2.95 -20.53 -17.50
CA GLU A 143 1.63 -21.08 -17.20
C GLU A 143 1.66 -22.27 -16.25
N ASN A 144 2.73 -23.06 -16.33
CA ASN A 144 2.87 -24.25 -15.51
C ASN A 144 3.50 -24.00 -14.15
N LEU A 145 4.13 -22.85 -13.90
CA LEU A 145 4.67 -22.53 -12.58
C LEU A 145 3.55 -22.23 -11.55
N LYS A 146 3.83 -22.53 -10.29
CA LYS A 146 3.00 -22.07 -9.18
C LYS A 146 3.01 -20.55 -9.15
N LYS A 147 1.83 -19.93 -9.05
CA LYS A 147 1.71 -18.48 -8.87
C LYS A 147 2.13 -18.11 -7.46
N ILE A 148 2.80 -16.97 -7.31
CA ILE A 148 3.16 -16.43 -6.01
C ILE A 148 2.95 -14.93 -5.98
N ASP A 149 2.21 -14.48 -4.97
CA ASP A 149 1.89 -13.06 -4.78
C ASP A 149 2.60 -12.49 -3.55
N ARG A 150 2.83 -13.33 -2.51
CA ARG A 150 3.27 -12.86 -1.18
C ARG A 150 4.27 -13.78 -0.53
N ILE A 151 5.13 -13.18 0.31
CA ILE A 151 5.94 -13.90 1.28
C ILE A 151 5.46 -13.51 2.68
N PHE A 152 5.22 -14.50 3.52
CA PHE A 152 4.92 -14.32 4.93
C PHE A 152 6.15 -14.68 5.77
N THR A 153 6.60 -13.73 6.54
CA THR A 153 7.73 -13.86 7.48
C THR A 153 7.29 -14.26 8.89
N ILE A 154 5.98 -14.31 9.09
CA ILE A 154 5.29 -14.63 10.33
C ILE A 154 4.03 -15.46 10.05
N PRO A 155 3.43 -16.15 11.05
CA PRO A 155 2.12 -16.77 10.93
C PRO A 155 1.02 -15.71 10.98
N LEU A 156 0.73 -15.07 9.84
CA LEU A 156 -0.29 -14.03 9.75
C LEU A 156 -1.69 -14.61 9.96
N PRO A 157 -2.49 -14.14 10.93
CA PRO A 157 -3.88 -14.54 11.07
C PRO A 157 -4.71 -13.98 9.91
N ILE A 158 -5.43 -14.85 9.20
CA ILE A 158 -6.21 -14.49 8.01
C ILE A 158 -7.64 -14.97 8.18
N ILE A 159 -8.62 -14.11 7.90
CA ILE A 159 -10.02 -14.52 7.80
C ILE A 159 -10.24 -15.15 6.42
N TYR A 160 -10.43 -16.45 6.39
CA TYR A 160 -10.68 -17.21 5.19
C TYR A 160 -11.96 -18.02 5.30
N LYS A 161 -12.94 -17.74 4.43
CA LYS A 161 -14.28 -18.40 4.48
C LYS A 161 -14.93 -18.32 5.88
N GLY A 162 -14.84 -17.16 6.53
CA GLY A 162 -15.41 -16.90 7.84
C GLY A 162 -14.67 -17.56 9.03
N LYS A 163 -13.50 -18.15 8.80
CA LYS A 163 -12.66 -18.73 9.86
C LYS A 163 -11.31 -18.07 9.92
N LEU A 164 -10.79 -17.91 11.13
CA LEU A 164 -9.44 -17.43 11.35
C LEU A 164 -8.45 -18.59 11.16
N ILE A 165 -7.54 -18.46 10.20
CA ILE A 165 -6.55 -19.48 9.87
C ILE A 165 -5.16 -18.85 9.66
N PHE A 166 -4.14 -19.69 9.68
CA PHE A 166 -2.76 -19.29 9.40
C PHE A 166 -2.25 -19.91 8.09
N PRO A 167 -1.39 -19.20 7.32
CA PRO A 167 -0.68 -19.76 6.19
C PRO A 167 0.21 -20.94 6.61
N LYS A 168 0.28 -21.97 5.78
CA LYS A 168 1.21 -23.10 5.98
C LYS A 168 2.66 -22.63 5.78
N LYS A 169 3.61 -23.25 6.47
CA LYS A 169 5.05 -23.14 6.10
C LYS A 169 5.26 -23.70 4.68
N GLY A 170 6.17 -23.10 3.93
CA GLY A 170 6.32 -23.36 2.52
C GLY A 170 5.19 -22.74 1.69
N TYR A 171 4.90 -23.34 0.55
CA TYR A 171 3.88 -22.83 -0.38
C TYR A 171 2.45 -23.13 0.08
N ASP A 172 1.63 -22.07 0.14
CA ASP A 172 0.22 -22.17 0.45
C ASP A 172 -0.62 -21.67 -0.75
N GLU A 173 -1.23 -22.62 -1.45
CA GLU A 173 -2.03 -22.37 -2.66
C GLU A 173 -3.26 -21.49 -2.38
N ARG A 174 -3.82 -21.54 -1.16
CA ARG A 174 -5.00 -20.75 -0.78
C ARG A 174 -4.77 -19.25 -0.92
N PHE A 175 -3.51 -18.81 -0.78
CA PHE A 175 -3.11 -17.40 -0.77
C PHE A 175 -2.05 -17.08 -1.83
N ASN A 176 -1.68 -18.04 -2.71
CA ASN A 176 -0.54 -17.91 -3.60
C ASN A 176 0.70 -17.37 -2.87
N SER A 177 1.03 -17.93 -1.73
CA SER A 177 2.03 -17.37 -0.84
C SER A 177 3.06 -18.40 -0.40
N TRP A 178 4.19 -17.88 0.06
CA TRP A 178 5.21 -18.65 0.73
C TRP A 178 5.38 -18.16 2.17
N ARG A 179 5.20 -19.02 3.15
CA ARG A 179 5.63 -18.73 4.51
C ARG A 179 7.00 -19.34 4.74
N ILE A 180 7.97 -18.51 5.18
CA ILE A 180 9.35 -18.96 5.38
C ILE A 180 9.45 -20.02 6.48
N ASP A 181 10.30 -21.03 6.27
CA ASP A 181 10.43 -22.16 7.19
C ASP A 181 10.96 -21.73 8.57
N SER A 182 11.88 -20.75 8.59
CA SER A 182 12.43 -20.15 9.81
C SER A 182 11.54 -19.09 10.45
N SER A 183 10.28 -18.91 9.97
CA SER A 183 9.35 -17.97 10.59
C SER A 183 9.07 -18.35 12.03
N PRO A 184 8.99 -17.38 12.97
CA PRO A 184 8.54 -17.66 14.32
C PRO A 184 7.10 -18.20 14.32
N GLU A 185 6.70 -18.85 15.40
CA GLU A 185 5.33 -19.31 15.58
C GLU A 185 4.56 -18.44 16.59
N ILE A 186 3.25 -18.49 16.55
CA ILE A 186 2.41 -18.04 17.65
C ILE A 186 2.23 -19.24 18.56
N THR A 187 3.05 -19.31 19.61
CA THR A 187 3.14 -20.51 20.47
C THR A 187 2.02 -20.58 21.50
N ASN A 188 1.44 -19.43 21.89
CA ASN A 188 0.31 -19.36 22.82
C ASN A 188 -0.90 -18.68 22.15
N LEU A 189 -1.83 -19.48 21.65
CA LEU A 189 -3.07 -19.01 21.02
C LEU A 189 -4.14 -18.55 22.02
N GLU A 190 -4.00 -18.90 23.29
CA GLU A 190 -4.95 -18.59 24.36
C GLU A 190 -4.36 -17.64 25.41
N MET A 191 -3.30 -16.88 25.03
CA MET A 191 -2.71 -15.88 25.93
C MET A 191 -3.78 -14.91 26.42
N SER A 192 -3.84 -14.70 27.71
CA SER A 192 -4.82 -13.79 28.31
C SER A 192 -4.57 -12.33 27.90
N LEU A 193 -5.61 -11.51 28.01
CA LEU A 193 -5.51 -10.08 27.71
C LEU A 193 -4.45 -9.39 28.59
N GLU A 194 -4.43 -9.73 29.88
CA GLU A 194 -3.49 -9.11 30.83
C GLU A 194 -2.04 -9.51 30.56
N GLU A 195 -1.79 -10.77 30.25
CA GLU A 195 -0.45 -11.23 29.82
C GLU A 195 -0.02 -10.55 28.52
N SER A 196 -0.94 -10.44 27.55
CA SER A 196 -0.68 -9.75 26.27
C SER A 196 -0.29 -8.29 26.49
N LYS A 197 -1.04 -7.57 27.30
CA LYS A 197 -0.74 -6.17 27.65
C LYS A 197 0.58 -6.03 28.39
N LYS A 198 0.90 -6.97 29.28
CA LYS A 198 2.19 -6.98 30.01
C LYS A 198 3.37 -7.11 29.04
N VAL A 199 3.34 -8.06 28.11
CA VAL A 199 4.41 -8.25 27.12
C VAL A 199 4.56 -7.01 26.20
N ILE A 200 3.45 -6.42 25.74
CA ILE A 200 3.48 -5.20 24.93
C ILE A 200 4.08 -4.04 25.74
N ASN A 201 3.66 -3.90 27.01
CA ASN A 201 4.23 -2.86 27.87
C ASN A 201 5.72 -3.07 28.13
N GLU A 202 6.20 -4.30 28.26
CA GLU A 202 7.64 -4.60 28.40
C GLU A 202 8.49 -4.12 27.23
N ILE A 203 7.91 -4.03 26.02
CA ILE A 203 8.58 -3.45 24.85
C ILE A 203 8.64 -1.92 24.97
N LEU A 204 7.55 -1.30 25.45
CA LEU A 204 7.34 0.15 25.37
C LEU A 204 7.74 0.92 26.63
N GLU A 205 7.79 0.28 27.79
CA GLU A 205 8.05 0.93 29.11
C GLU A 205 9.37 1.70 29.19
N GLY A 206 10.34 1.37 28.33
CA GLY A 206 11.62 2.07 28.26
C GLY A 206 11.57 3.41 27.50
N PHE A 207 10.48 3.74 26.83
CA PHE A 207 10.38 4.97 26.04
C PHE A 207 9.61 6.06 26.79
N CYS A 208 10.07 7.30 26.65
CA CYS A 208 9.44 8.46 27.27
C CYS A 208 8.38 9.03 26.31
N PHE A 209 7.18 8.45 26.28
CA PHE A 209 6.06 9.01 25.52
C PHE A 209 5.65 10.35 26.12
N GLN A 210 5.32 11.32 25.28
CA GLN A 210 4.88 12.63 25.72
C GLN A 210 3.47 12.57 26.35
N SER A 211 2.61 11.69 25.83
CA SER A 211 1.24 11.52 26.28
C SER A 211 0.79 10.05 26.24
N ASN A 212 -0.38 9.76 26.83
CA ASN A 212 -1.02 8.46 26.70
C ASN A 212 -1.51 8.19 25.25
N GLU A 213 -1.83 9.24 24.49
CA GLU A 213 -2.16 9.14 23.07
C GLU A 213 -0.96 8.60 22.28
N ASP A 214 0.26 9.15 22.52
CA ASP A 214 1.48 8.68 21.86
C ASP A 214 1.78 7.21 22.18
N TYR A 215 1.59 6.80 23.45
CA TYR A 215 1.70 5.40 23.84
C TYR A 215 0.66 4.53 23.10
N THR A 216 -0.58 4.94 23.05
CA THR A 216 -1.66 4.23 22.34
C THR A 216 -1.35 4.09 20.85
N ILE A 217 -0.86 5.14 20.21
CA ILE A 217 -0.46 5.10 18.80
C ILE A 217 0.75 4.18 18.60
N ALA A 218 1.72 4.17 19.53
CA ALA A 218 2.83 3.23 19.48
C ALA A 218 2.37 1.77 19.57
N VAL A 219 1.43 1.45 20.47
CA VAL A 219 0.80 0.10 20.53
C VAL A 219 0.11 -0.22 19.19
N SER A 220 -0.67 0.72 18.64
CA SER A 220 -1.34 0.50 17.35
C SER A 220 -0.35 0.25 16.22
N SER A 221 0.79 0.96 16.21
CA SER A 221 1.84 0.73 15.22
C SER A 221 2.49 -0.65 15.34
N LEU A 222 2.64 -1.16 16.58
CA LEU A 222 3.17 -2.50 16.83
C LEU A 222 2.23 -3.60 16.36
N ILE A 223 0.92 -3.45 16.54
CA ILE A 223 -0.04 -4.52 16.20
C ILE A 223 -0.47 -4.49 14.72
N THR A 224 -0.47 -3.33 14.06
CA THR A 224 -0.99 -3.13 12.70
C THR A 224 -0.48 -4.17 11.69
N PRO A 225 0.81 -4.57 11.64
CA PRO A 225 1.26 -5.54 10.66
C PRO A 225 0.63 -6.93 10.83
N LEU A 226 0.34 -7.36 12.07
CA LEU A 226 -0.32 -8.65 12.33
C LEU A 226 -1.80 -8.63 11.94
N LEU A 227 -2.43 -7.45 11.87
CA LEU A 227 -3.83 -7.29 11.48
C LEU A 227 -4.05 -7.37 9.96
N ARG A 228 -2.97 -7.42 9.15
CA ARG A 228 -3.04 -7.36 7.68
C ARG A 228 -4.00 -8.39 7.06
N GLY A 229 -4.05 -9.60 7.59
CA GLY A 229 -4.92 -10.67 7.11
C GLY A 229 -6.38 -10.58 7.61
N LEU A 230 -6.68 -9.65 8.52
CA LEU A 230 -8.03 -9.42 9.06
C LEU A 230 -8.77 -8.34 8.25
N TYR A 231 -8.07 -7.53 7.45
CA TYR A 231 -8.70 -6.55 6.58
C TYR A 231 -9.46 -7.24 5.44
N PRO A 232 -10.46 -6.56 4.83
CA PRO A 232 -11.22 -7.09 3.69
C PRO A 232 -10.32 -7.48 2.50
N ALA A 233 -9.18 -6.83 2.34
CA ALA A 233 -8.15 -7.18 1.35
C ALA A 233 -6.75 -6.88 1.91
N PHE A 234 -5.73 -7.62 1.47
CA PHE A 234 -4.35 -7.41 1.93
C PHE A 234 -3.79 -6.03 1.58
N ASN A 235 -4.28 -5.41 0.51
CA ASN A 235 -3.88 -4.06 0.07
C ASN A 235 -4.71 -2.92 0.73
N CYS A 236 -5.45 -3.19 1.80
CA CYS A 236 -6.01 -2.13 2.64
C CYS A 236 -4.90 -1.27 3.22
N ARG A 237 -5.10 0.05 3.14
CA ARG A 237 -4.06 1.01 3.52
C ARG A 237 -4.05 1.27 5.01
N THR A 238 -2.86 1.65 5.51
CA THR A 238 -2.59 1.96 6.92
C THR A 238 -1.96 3.34 7.03
N PRO A 239 -2.11 4.05 8.17
CA PRO A 239 -1.52 5.37 8.36
C PRO A 239 0.02 5.34 8.29
N LEU A 240 0.60 6.48 7.93
CA LEU A 240 2.02 6.73 8.10
C LEU A 240 2.34 6.92 9.60
N ASN A 241 3.27 6.14 10.15
CA ASN A 241 3.73 6.30 11.52
C ASN A 241 4.90 7.29 11.59
N LEU A 242 4.76 8.35 12.39
CA LEU A 242 5.77 9.39 12.59
C LEU A 242 6.36 9.27 14.00
N PHE A 243 7.62 8.86 14.09
CA PHE A 243 8.35 8.76 15.36
C PHE A 243 9.16 10.04 15.57
N LEU A 244 8.67 10.93 16.43
CA LEU A 244 9.28 12.24 16.67
C LEU A 244 9.94 12.29 18.07
N GLY A 245 11.07 12.96 18.16
CA GLY A 245 11.77 13.16 19.43
C GLY A 245 12.05 14.63 19.68
N ASN A 246 11.88 15.10 20.93
CA ASN A 246 12.21 16.48 21.30
C ASN A 246 13.73 16.76 21.20
N ARG A 247 14.54 15.70 21.17
CA ARG A 247 16.00 15.80 21.05
C ARG A 247 16.61 14.56 20.41
N GLU A 248 17.89 14.60 20.20
CA GLU A 248 18.68 13.43 19.78
C GLU A 248 18.72 12.37 20.87
N ARG A 249 18.92 11.10 20.50
CA ARG A 249 19.08 9.95 21.40
C ARG A 249 17.89 9.63 22.32
N VAL A 250 16.70 10.15 22.04
CA VAL A 250 15.48 9.77 22.79
C VAL A 250 14.97 8.36 22.43
N GLY A 251 15.52 7.72 21.38
CA GLY A 251 15.18 6.36 20.98
C GLY A 251 14.14 6.23 19.88
N LYS A 252 13.85 7.29 19.11
CA LYS A 252 12.83 7.29 18.05
C LYS A 252 13.08 6.25 16.95
N ASP A 253 14.32 6.17 16.43
CA ASP A 253 14.70 5.19 15.40
C ASP A 253 14.75 3.78 16.00
N TYR A 254 15.16 3.68 17.24
CA TYR A 254 15.21 2.43 18.00
C TYR A 254 13.80 1.83 18.19
N LEU A 255 12.81 2.66 18.57
CA LEU A 255 11.41 2.25 18.66
C LEU A 255 10.84 1.88 17.28
N ALA A 256 11.12 2.68 16.26
CA ALA A 256 10.66 2.40 14.88
C ALA A 256 11.23 1.06 14.36
N GLY A 257 12.47 0.71 14.73
CA GLY A 257 13.11 -0.54 14.36
C GLY A 257 12.46 -1.79 14.96
N VAL A 258 11.80 -1.68 16.13
CA VAL A 258 11.13 -2.81 16.80
C VAL A 258 10.16 -3.55 15.89
N ASN A 259 9.36 -2.82 15.11
CA ASN A 259 8.43 -3.44 14.14
C ASN A 259 9.17 -4.30 13.09
N GLY A 260 10.32 -3.82 12.57
CA GLY A 260 11.14 -4.60 11.64
C GLY A 260 11.64 -5.90 12.26
N LEU A 261 12.09 -5.82 13.49
CA LEU A 261 12.60 -7.00 14.22
C LEU A 261 11.50 -8.03 14.48
N ILE A 262 10.31 -7.60 14.92
CA ILE A 262 9.18 -8.49 15.18
C ILE A 262 8.75 -9.20 13.88
N TYR A 263 8.54 -8.46 12.82
CA TYR A 263 7.86 -8.93 11.62
C TYR A 263 8.80 -9.46 10.54
N GLU A 264 9.95 -8.81 10.33
CA GLU A 264 10.91 -9.17 9.28
C GLU A 264 12.19 -9.86 9.83
N GLY A 265 12.40 -9.80 11.15
CA GLY A 265 13.61 -10.28 11.81
C GLY A 265 14.81 -9.35 11.64
N VAL A 266 14.61 -8.20 11.02
CA VAL A 266 15.65 -7.19 10.76
C VAL A 266 15.07 -5.79 10.81
N ALA A 267 15.78 -4.84 11.40
CA ALA A 267 15.45 -3.43 11.36
C ALA A 267 16.18 -2.76 10.19
N LEU A 268 15.50 -2.56 9.08
CA LEU A 268 16.03 -1.87 7.90
C LEU A 268 15.62 -0.41 7.94
N GLU A 269 16.59 0.48 7.71
CA GLU A 269 16.39 1.91 7.63
C GLU A 269 16.73 2.42 6.22
N GLU A 270 15.87 3.30 5.71
CA GLU A 270 16.12 4.02 4.46
C GLU A 270 16.68 5.40 4.77
N PRO A 271 17.54 5.96 3.90
CA PRO A 271 17.97 7.34 4.03
C PRO A 271 16.79 8.31 4.09
N PRO A 272 16.96 9.48 4.74
CA PRO A 272 15.89 10.46 4.92
C PRO A 272 15.31 10.92 3.59
N LEU A 273 14.01 11.19 3.58
CA LEU A 273 13.35 11.85 2.46
C LEU A 273 13.84 13.30 2.41
N GLN A 274 14.54 13.66 1.35
CA GLN A 274 15.02 15.03 1.17
C GLN A 274 13.87 15.89 0.60
N GLY A 275 13.56 17.00 1.29
CA GLY A 275 12.62 17.98 0.78
C GLY A 275 13.16 18.73 -0.44
N ASN A 276 12.30 19.09 -1.37
CA ASN A 276 12.51 20.06 -2.46
C ASN A 276 13.63 19.81 -3.49
N LYS A 277 14.04 18.58 -3.73
CA LYS A 277 14.90 18.27 -4.86
C LYS A 277 14.17 17.33 -5.82
N SER A 278 14.19 17.64 -7.11
CA SER A 278 13.60 16.83 -8.19
C SER A 278 14.05 15.35 -8.16
N ASN A 279 15.23 15.09 -7.63
CA ASN A 279 15.76 13.73 -7.50
C ASN A 279 15.16 12.94 -6.32
N SER A 280 14.51 13.59 -5.33
CA SER A 280 13.98 12.88 -4.16
C SER A 280 12.76 12.00 -4.52
N ASP A 281 11.92 12.48 -5.42
CA ASP A 281 10.74 11.74 -5.89
C ASP A 281 11.15 10.51 -6.71
N GLU A 282 12.14 10.67 -7.58
CA GLU A 282 12.66 9.56 -8.38
C GLU A 282 13.32 8.48 -7.51
N GLU A 283 14.10 8.88 -6.51
CA GLU A 283 14.72 7.93 -5.57
C GLU A 283 13.68 7.21 -4.72
N LEU A 284 12.63 7.90 -4.27
CA LEU A 284 11.53 7.26 -3.55
C LEU A 284 10.80 6.25 -4.44
N ARG A 285 10.51 6.60 -5.71
CA ARG A 285 9.89 5.67 -6.68
C ARG A 285 10.73 4.42 -6.87
N LYS A 286 12.05 4.55 -7.04
CA LYS A 286 12.98 3.41 -7.16
C LYS A 286 12.94 2.51 -5.93
N LYS A 287 12.94 3.08 -4.72
CA LYS A 287 12.86 2.34 -3.46
C LYS A 287 11.54 1.60 -3.32
N ILE A 288 10.42 2.24 -3.65
CA ILE A 288 9.09 1.64 -3.63
C ILE A 288 9.03 0.44 -4.58
N VAL A 289 9.47 0.62 -5.84
CA VAL A 289 9.49 -0.48 -6.83
C VAL A 289 10.40 -1.62 -6.36
N SER A 290 11.57 -1.31 -5.83
CA SER A 290 12.50 -2.32 -5.28
C SER A 290 11.88 -3.10 -4.12
N ALA A 291 11.15 -2.41 -3.23
CA ALA A 291 10.44 -3.05 -2.12
C ALA A 291 9.36 -4.02 -2.62
N PHE A 292 8.55 -3.61 -3.59
CA PHE A 292 7.56 -4.50 -4.21
C PHE A 292 8.19 -5.70 -4.89
N LEU A 293 9.25 -5.49 -5.68
CA LEU A 293 9.93 -6.57 -6.39
C LEU A 293 10.56 -7.59 -5.43
N SER A 294 11.13 -7.12 -4.33
CA SER A 294 11.73 -8.00 -3.32
C SER A 294 10.72 -8.59 -2.33
N GLY A 295 9.46 -8.12 -2.34
CA GLY A 295 8.42 -8.60 -1.42
C GLY A 295 8.50 -8.01 0.00
N ARG A 296 9.24 -6.91 0.20
CA ARG A 296 9.26 -6.17 1.48
C ARG A 296 7.87 -5.62 1.79
N LYS A 297 7.56 -5.53 3.09
CA LYS A 297 6.27 -5.01 3.58
C LYS A 297 6.40 -3.67 4.29
N ARG A 298 7.63 -3.19 4.55
CA ARG A 298 7.88 -1.96 5.29
C ARG A 298 8.99 -1.12 4.67
N LEU A 299 8.78 0.20 4.73
CA LEU A 299 9.80 1.21 4.45
C LEU A 299 9.85 2.21 5.62
N HIS A 300 10.99 2.26 6.30
CA HIS A 300 11.25 3.22 7.37
C HIS A 300 12.33 4.21 6.94
N PHE A 301 11.99 5.49 6.89
CA PHE A 301 12.92 6.57 6.55
C PHE A 301 13.38 7.25 7.83
N SER A 302 14.67 7.12 8.15
CA SER A 302 15.23 7.64 9.39
C SER A 302 15.82 9.05 9.23
N ASN A 303 15.96 9.76 10.38
CA ASN A 303 16.65 11.05 10.46
C ASN A 303 16.15 12.16 9.52
N ASN A 304 14.84 12.22 9.28
CA ASN A 304 14.25 13.27 8.48
C ASN A 304 14.38 14.64 9.16
N LYS A 305 14.53 15.70 8.36
CA LYS A 305 14.72 17.10 8.82
C LYS A 305 13.96 18.05 7.90
N GLY A 306 13.62 19.22 8.45
CA GLY A 306 12.99 20.30 7.69
C GLY A 306 11.53 20.02 7.34
N TYR A 307 11.10 20.39 6.15
CA TYR A 307 9.73 20.26 5.67
C TYR A 307 9.59 19.13 4.66
N ILE A 308 8.74 18.16 4.96
CA ILE A 308 8.48 17.02 4.09
C ILE A 308 7.28 17.33 3.21
N ASN A 309 7.55 17.52 1.93
CA ASN A 309 6.59 17.71 0.86
C ASN A 309 6.95 16.75 -0.27
N ASN A 310 6.27 15.60 -0.31
CA ASN A 310 6.56 14.56 -1.30
C ASN A 310 5.25 13.98 -1.85
N ALA A 311 4.93 14.34 -3.09
CA ALA A 311 3.69 13.97 -3.75
C ALA A 311 3.57 12.44 -3.98
N ILE A 312 4.70 11.74 -4.16
CA ILE A 312 4.70 10.28 -4.34
C ILE A 312 4.32 9.59 -3.04
N LEU A 313 4.87 10.06 -1.91
CA LEU A 313 4.49 9.52 -0.60
C LEU A 313 3.01 9.78 -0.30
N GLU A 314 2.53 11.00 -0.55
CA GLU A 314 1.12 11.32 -0.39
C GLU A 314 0.21 10.39 -1.19
N ALA A 315 0.53 10.19 -2.46
CA ALA A 315 -0.26 9.34 -3.34
C ALA A 315 -0.26 7.87 -2.89
N ILE A 316 0.92 7.31 -2.58
CA ILE A 316 1.03 5.87 -2.28
C ILE A 316 0.41 5.50 -0.93
N LEU A 317 0.35 6.42 0.04
CA LEU A 317 -0.24 6.14 1.34
C LEU A 317 -1.71 5.68 1.24
N THR A 318 -2.47 6.20 0.30
CA THR A 318 -3.91 5.87 0.12
C THR A 318 -4.19 4.99 -1.09
N ALA A 319 -3.25 4.85 -2.03
CA ALA A 319 -3.43 4.02 -3.21
C ALA A 319 -3.38 2.52 -2.86
N LYS A 320 -4.43 1.76 -3.19
CA LYS A 320 -4.49 0.30 -2.99
C LYS A 320 -3.58 -0.47 -3.96
N THR A 321 -3.27 0.12 -5.11
CA THR A 321 -2.33 -0.42 -6.10
C THR A 321 -1.30 0.64 -6.47
N TYR A 322 -0.13 0.20 -6.89
CA TYR A 322 0.95 1.08 -7.36
C TYR A 322 1.51 0.57 -8.67
N SER A 323 1.68 1.46 -9.62
CA SER A 323 2.30 1.14 -10.92
C SER A 323 3.40 2.13 -11.23
N ASP A 324 4.55 1.61 -11.60
CA ASP A 324 5.67 2.41 -12.08
C ASP A 324 6.53 1.61 -13.06
N ARG A 325 7.33 2.31 -13.86
CA ARG A 325 8.21 1.68 -14.85
C ARG A 325 9.37 0.97 -14.17
N LEU A 326 9.64 -0.27 -14.60
CA LEU A 326 10.83 -0.98 -14.17
C LEU A 326 12.09 -0.35 -14.75
N LEU A 327 13.12 -0.16 -13.91
CA LEU A 327 14.39 0.38 -14.33
C LEU A 327 15.00 -0.49 -15.44
N GLY A 328 15.35 0.15 -16.58
CA GLY A 328 15.94 -0.54 -17.74
C GLY A 328 14.98 -1.38 -18.57
N LYS A 329 13.66 -1.33 -18.30
CA LYS A 329 12.64 -2.05 -19.07
C LYS A 329 11.51 -1.10 -19.50
N ASN A 330 10.76 -1.50 -20.54
CA ASN A 330 9.53 -0.82 -20.97
C ASN A 330 8.28 -1.47 -20.38
N GLU A 331 8.37 -1.97 -19.16
CA GLU A 331 7.30 -2.65 -18.44
C GLU A 331 6.87 -1.82 -17.24
N SER A 332 5.57 -1.69 -17.01
CA SER A 332 4.99 -1.00 -15.86
C SER A 332 4.06 -1.98 -15.13
N PRO A 333 4.60 -2.78 -14.22
CA PRO A 333 3.81 -3.72 -13.43
C PRO A 333 2.82 -2.98 -12.53
N ILE A 334 1.75 -3.68 -12.12
CA ILE A 334 0.78 -3.19 -11.16
C ILE A 334 0.87 -4.05 -9.90
N PHE A 335 1.35 -3.46 -8.81
CA PHE A 335 1.51 -4.13 -7.53
C PHE A 335 0.33 -3.84 -6.60
N ASP A 336 -0.12 -4.83 -5.87
CA ASP A 336 -0.94 -4.62 -4.68
C ASP A 336 -0.11 -3.88 -3.62
N ASN A 337 -0.61 -2.74 -3.16
CA ASN A 337 0.13 -1.91 -2.23
C ASN A 337 -0.11 -2.36 -0.78
N GLU A 338 0.74 -3.26 -0.30
CA GLU A 338 0.75 -3.76 1.08
C GLU A 338 1.84 -3.09 1.94
N LEU A 339 2.57 -2.09 1.39
CA LEU A 339 3.66 -1.42 2.09
C LEU A 339 3.14 -0.58 3.26
N GLU A 340 3.82 -0.69 4.39
CA GLU A 340 3.67 0.17 5.55
C GLU A 340 4.82 1.17 5.59
N PHE A 341 4.49 2.43 5.84
CA PHE A 341 5.45 3.52 5.85
C PHE A 341 5.63 4.07 7.25
N SER A 342 6.87 4.36 7.60
CA SER A 342 7.19 5.09 8.82
C SER A 342 8.33 6.08 8.58
N LEU A 343 8.30 7.18 9.30
CA LEU A 343 9.33 8.21 9.31
C LEU A 343 9.79 8.47 10.74
N SER A 344 11.04 8.79 10.91
CA SER A 344 11.55 9.32 12.18
C SER A 344 12.24 10.66 11.99
N GLY A 345 12.21 11.48 13.03
CA GLY A 345 12.88 12.77 13.03
C GLY A 345 12.76 13.50 14.36
N ASN A 346 13.31 14.70 14.45
CA ASN A 346 13.15 15.52 15.65
C ASN A 346 11.85 16.32 15.58
N MET A 347 11.26 16.66 16.72
CA MET A 347 10.14 17.60 16.82
C MET A 347 10.49 18.90 16.09
N GLY A 348 9.52 19.51 15.41
CA GLY A 348 9.75 20.67 14.55
C GLY A 348 9.91 20.32 13.06
N ILE A 349 9.90 19.04 12.69
CA ILE A 349 9.71 18.65 11.29
C ILE A 349 8.31 19.07 10.84
N GLY A 350 8.25 19.77 9.70
CA GLY A 350 6.99 20.12 9.08
C GLY A 350 6.52 19.12 8.05
N PHE A 351 5.22 19.04 7.90
CA PHE A 351 4.56 18.17 6.92
C PHE A 351 3.51 18.94 6.14
N THR A 352 3.22 18.50 4.93
CA THR A 352 2.05 19.00 4.21
C THR A 352 0.77 18.66 4.99
N PRO A 353 -0.31 19.45 4.88
CA PRO A 353 -1.58 19.11 5.51
C PRO A 353 -2.10 17.72 5.11
N ASP A 354 -1.81 17.30 3.90
CA ASP A 354 -2.22 15.99 3.39
C ASP A 354 -1.46 14.85 4.08
N LEU A 355 -0.14 14.93 4.18
CA LEU A 355 0.67 13.97 4.96
C LEU A 355 0.26 13.96 6.43
N ALA A 356 0.06 15.14 7.03
CA ALA A 356 -0.38 15.26 8.40
C ALA A 356 -1.72 14.55 8.65
N ASN A 357 -2.69 14.72 7.73
CA ASN A 357 -3.99 14.05 7.80
C ASN A 357 -3.94 12.53 7.56
N ARG A 358 -2.84 12.01 6.99
CA ARG A 358 -2.62 10.58 6.73
C ARG A 358 -1.64 9.93 7.69
N SER A 359 -1.25 10.66 8.73
CA SER A 359 -0.23 10.20 9.68
C SER A 359 -0.77 10.00 11.07
N ARG A 360 -0.03 9.22 11.86
CA ARG A 360 -0.14 9.09 13.31
C ARG A 360 1.20 9.41 13.93
N ILE A 361 1.21 10.32 14.90
CA ILE A 361 2.44 10.78 15.56
C ILE A 361 2.66 10.01 16.84
N ILE A 362 3.91 9.67 17.09
CA ILE A 362 4.42 9.06 18.31
C ILE A 362 5.52 10.00 18.81
N ASN A 363 5.17 10.85 19.77
CA ASN A 363 6.11 11.79 20.37
C ASN A 363 6.86 11.16 21.53
N LEU A 364 8.17 11.24 21.48
CA LEU A 364 9.06 10.88 22.57
C LEU A 364 9.66 12.15 23.16
N PHE A 365 9.38 12.39 24.45
CA PHE A 365 9.80 13.59 25.14
C PHE A 365 10.65 13.22 26.36
N PHE A 366 11.92 13.59 26.33
CA PHE A 366 12.84 13.41 27.43
C PHE A 366 13.22 14.78 28.02
N ASP A 367 12.89 15.01 29.27
CA ASP A 367 12.95 16.30 29.96
C ASP A 367 14.30 16.62 30.62
N ARG A 368 15.19 15.60 30.73
CA ARG A 368 16.50 15.78 31.40
C ARG A 368 17.58 16.21 30.41
N GLU A 369 18.62 16.91 30.90
CA GLU A 369 19.69 17.43 30.05
C GLU A 369 20.50 16.35 29.35
N ASP A 370 20.84 15.27 30.06
CA ASP A 370 21.65 14.17 29.50
C ASP A 370 20.80 12.93 29.17
N ALA A 371 20.57 12.70 27.88
CA ALA A 371 19.88 11.50 27.39
C ALA A 371 20.68 10.20 27.60
N ASN A 372 22.01 10.31 27.81
CA ASN A 372 22.87 9.14 28.06
C ASN A 372 22.77 8.63 29.52
N SER A 373 22.23 9.43 30.43
CA SER A 373 22.05 9.06 31.85
C SER A 373 20.84 8.10 32.03
N ARG A 374 20.12 7.71 30.98
CA ARG A 374 18.97 6.80 31.06
C ARG A 374 19.40 5.38 31.39
N ILE A 375 18.79 4.82 32.40
CA ILE A 375 18.91 3.40 32.74
C ILE A 375 17.70 2.66 32.16
N PHE A 376 17.98 1.68 31.31
CA PHE A 376 16.95 0.87 30.67
C PHE A 376 16.83 -0.47 31.39
N LYS A 377 15.61 -0.92 31.68
CA LYS A 377 15.35 -2.28 32.18
C LYS A 377 15.84 -3.36 31.24
N LYS A 378 15.76 -3.07 29.92
CA LYS A 378 16.30 -3.91 28.84
C LYS A 378 17.38 -3.11 28.10
N PRO A 379 18.67 -3.23 28.48
CA PRO A 379 19.75 -2.45 27.84
C PRO A 379 19.86 -2.72 26.33
N ASP A 380 19.57 -3.96 25.88
CA ASP A 380 19.50 -4.33 24.47
C ASP A 380 18.10 -4.84 24.13
N LEU A 381 17.17 -3.89 23.97
CA LEU A 381 15.79 -4.20 23.61
C LEU A 381 15.70 -4.88 22.25
N HIS A 382 16.52 -4.49 21.25
CA HIS A 382 16.48 -5.08 19.92
C HIS A 382 16.82 -6.57 19.96
N LYS A 383 17.86 -6.94 20.71
CA LYS A 383 18.19 -8.35 20.92
C LYS A 383 17.06 -9.08 21.67
N TRP A 384 16.53 -8.47 22.73
CA TRP A 384 15.42 -9.06 23.48
C TRP A 384 14.18 -9.30 22.57
N VAL A 385 13.87 -8.35 21.68
CA VAL A 385 12.76 -8.49 20.72
C VAL A 385 13.03 -9.66 19.77
N LEU A 386 14.24 -9.79 19.23
CA LEU A 386 14.59 -10.90 18.35
C LEU A 386 14.48 -12.26 19.05
N ASP A 387 14.98 -12.35 20.26
CA ASP A 387 14.99 -13.57 21.07
C ASP A 387 13.55 -13.96 21.53
N ASN A 388 12.62 -13.00 21.59
CA ASN A 388 11.25 -13.20 22.11
C ASN A 388 10.15 -12.98 21.04
N ARG A 389 10.47 -13.10 19.74
CA ARG A 389 9.50 -12.87 18.66
C ARG A 389 8.22 -13.71 18.82
N GLU A 390 8.33 -14.98 19.19
CA GLU A 390 7.19 -15.88 19.38
C GLU A 390 6.28 -15.45 20.54
N LEU A 391 6.90 -15.01 21.64
CA LEU A 391 6.18 -14.46 22.79
C LEU A 391 5.43 -13.17 22.40
N ILE A 392 6.10 -12.27 21.68
CA ILE A 392 5.53 -10.98 21.25
C ILE A 392 4.38 -11.21 20.26
N LEU A 393 4.55 -12.10 19.28
CA LEU A 393 3.50 -12.43 18.33
C LEU A 393 2.31 -13.10 19.03
N SER A 394 2.55 -13.95 20.03
CA SER A 394 1.50 -14.55 20.86
C SER A 394 0.75 -13.49 21.66
N ALA A 395 1.45 -12.47 22.18
CA ALA A 395 0.83 -11.37 22.90
C ALA A 395 -0.05 -10.49 21.99
N ILE A 396 0.45 -10.14 20.80
CA ILE A 396 -0.35 -9.38 19.83
C ILE A 396 -1.56 -10.21 19.36
N TYR A 397 -1.38 -11.52 19.14
CA TYR A 397 -2.49 -12.41 18.82
C TYR A 397 -3.50 -12.54 19.96
N GLY A 398 -3.07 -12.48 21.22
CA GLY A 398 -3.96 -12.45 22.37
C GLY A 398 -4.93 -11.27 22.37
N LEU A 399 -4.46 -10.07 21.92
CA LEU A 399 -5.37 -8.93 21.67
C LEU A 399 -6.38 -9.24 20.57
N ILE A 400 -5.94 -9.86 19.48
CA ILE A 400 -6.84 -10.26 18.37
C ILE A 400 -7.85 -11.29 18.86
N ASN A 401 -7.41 -12.30 19.60
CA ASN A 401 -8.28 -13.34 20.14
C ASN A 401 -9.32 -12.78 21.10
N ASN A 402 -8.93 -11.82 21.97
CA ASN A 402 -9.88 -11.09 22.83
C ASN A 402 -10.91 -10.30 22.02
N TRP A 403 -10.49 -9.64 20.92
CA TRP A 403 -11.39 -8.92 20.01
C TRP A 403 -12.36 -9.88 19.31
N VAL A 404 -11.88 -11.05 18.85
CA VAL A 404 -12.73 -12.10 18.26
C VAL A 404 -13.74 -12.64 19.28
N LYS A 405 -13.31 -12.91 20.52
CA LYS A 405 -14.21 -13.35 21.62
C LYS A 405 -15.30 -12.33 21.97
N LYS A 406 -15.07 -11.06 21.65
CA LYS A 406 -16.05 -9.96 21.77
C LYS A 406 -16.85 -9.71 20.49
N GLU A 407 -16.88 -10.67 19.56
CA GLU A 407 -17.64 -10.60 18.30
C GLU A 407 -17.16 -9.50 17.34
N CYS A 408 -15.85 -9.23 17.34
CA CYS A 408 -15.17 -8.32 16.41
C CYS A 408 -15.76 -6.89 16.36
N PRO A 409 -15.92 -6.20 17.51
CA PRO A 409 -16.48 -4.84 17.51
C PRO A 409 -15.62 -3.89 16.66
N LYS A 410 -16.27 -3.00 15.91
CA LYS A 410 -15.57 -1.96 15.15
C LYS A 410 -15.05 -0.87 16.08
N GLY A 411 -13.95 -0.24 15.69
CA GLY A 411 -13.43 0.94 16.38
C GLY A 411 -14.46 2.08 16.40
N SER A 412 -14.55 2.77 17.54
CA SER A 412 -15.56 3.81 17.79
C SER A 412 -15.30 5.13 17.05
N LYS A 413 -14.06 5.37 16.62
CA LYS A 413 -13.66 6.62 15.98
C LYS A 413 -13.27 6.40 14.52
N PRO A 414 -13.81 7.18 13.59
CA PRO A 414 -13.48 7.06 12.18
C PRO A 414 -12.10 7.68 11.87
N PHE A 415 -11.47 7.17 10.82
CA PHE A 415 -10.33 7.79 10.18
C PHE A 415 -10.54 7.78 8.66
N SER A 416 -11.02 8.87 8.11
CA SER A 416 -11.51 8.96 6.73
C SER A 416 -10.51 8.49 5.67
N SER A 417 -9.21 8.70 5.87
CA SER A 417 -8.17 8.24 4.94
C SER A 417 -7.92 6.73 5.01
N PHE A 418 -8.27 6.06 6.13
CA PHE A 418 -7.99 4.64 6.39
C PHE A 418 -9.16 3.99 7.17
N PRO A 419 -10.36 3.92 6.57
CA PRO A 419 -11.54 3.46 7.29
C PRO A 419 -11.43 2.01 7.75
N GLU A 420 -10.90 1.11 6.91
CA GLU A 420 -10.75 -0.31 7.25
C GLU A 420 -9.75 -0.50 8.41
N TRP A 421 -8.68 0.29 8.44
CA TRP A 421 -7.72 0.29 9.54
C TRP A 421 -8.36 0.82 10.84
N ALA A 422 -9.13 1.89 10.76
CA ALA A 422 -9.82 2.47 11.92
C ALA A 422 -10.84 1.50 12.51
N GLU A 423 -11.59 0.79 11.67
CA GLU A 423 -12.57 -0.21 12.13
C GLU A 423 -11.89 -1.40 12.83
N ILE A 424 -10.85 -1.97 12.25
CA ILE A 424 -10.25 -3.21 12.75
C ILE A 424 -9.18 -2.92 13.80
N CYS A 425 -8.21 -2.06 13.53
CA CYS A 425 -7.18 -1.72 14.52
C CYS A 425 -7.79 -1.00 15.72
N GLY A 426 -8.69 -0.03 15.48
CA GLY A 426 -9.46 0.62 16.54
C GLY A 426 -10.27 -0.37 17.37
N GLY A 427 -10.96 -1.30 16.72
CA GLY A 427 -11.73 -2.34 17.37
C GLY A 427 -10.88 -3.26 18.25
N VAL A 428 -9.74 -3.72 17.76
CA VAL A 428 -8.79 -4.56 18.53
C VAL A 428 -8.25 -3.80 19.74
N MET A 429 -7.85 -2.52 19.54
CA MET A 429 -7.33 -1.67 20.62
C MET A 429 -8.37 -1.42 21.69
N GLU A 430 -9.56 -0.97 21.32
CA GLU A 430 -10.64 -0.64 22.24
C GLU A 430 -11.17 -1.90 22.96
N ALA A 431 -11.27 -3.03 22.26
CA ALA A 431 -11.59 -4.32 22.89
C ALA A 431 -10.53 -4.75 23.92
N GLY A 432 -9.26 -4.38 23.68
CA GLY A 432 -8.13 -4.58 24.58
C GLY A 432 -8.09 -3.59 25.75
N GLY A 433 -9.00 -2.62 25.81
CA GLY A 433 -9.04 -1.57 26.84
C GLY A 433 -7.96 -0.51 26.68
N TYR A 434 -7.54 -0.26 25.44
CA TYR A 434 -6.78 0.92 25.04
C TYR A 434 -7.73 2.00 24.50
N ASP A 435 -7.29 3.24 24.49
CA ASP A 435 -7.99 4.31 23.79
C ASP A 435 -8.00 4.05 22.26
N SER A 436 -8.90 4.75 21.55
CA SER A 436 -8.93 4.66 20.10
C SER A 436 -7.64 5.24 19.49
N PRO A 437 -6.92 4.52 18.61
CA PRO A 437 -5.73 5.04 17.95
C PRO A 437 -6.06 6.15 16.94
N CYS A 438 -7.36 6.39 16.70
CA CYS A 438 -7.84 7.47 15.83
C CYS A 438 -8.00 8.81 16.57
N LEU A 439 -7.98 8.79 17.91
CA LEU A 439 -7.94 10.02 18.71
C LEU A 439 -6.52 10.59 18.59
N GLN A 440 -6.43 11.78 18.05
CA GLN A 440 -5.21 12.57 18.04
C GLN A 440 -5.58 14.04 17.99
N ASN A 441 -5.06 14.83 18.95
CA ASN A 441 -5.21 16.28 18.96
C ASN A 441 -4.44 16.88 17.77
N LYS A 442 -5.17 17.27 16.74
CA LYS A 442 -4.60 17.89 15.52
C LYS A 442 -3.93 19.24 15.79
N GLY A 443 -4.16 19.85 16.95
CA GLY A 443 -3.54 21.12 17.35
C GLY A 443 -2.05 21.05 17.63
N GLU A 444 -1.52 19.84 17.92
CA GLU A 444 -0.08 19.60 18.12
C GLU A 444 0.65 19.13 16.85
N PHE A 445 -0.07 18.86 15.78
CA PHE A 445 0.59 18.83 14.50
C PHE A 445 1.24 20.19 14.32
N ASN A 446 2.55 20.28 14.55
CA ASN A 446 3.33 21.28 13.88
C ASN A 446 3.14 21.05 12.36
N ILE A 447 2.00 21.54 11.85
CA ILE A 447 1.82 21.94 10.45
C ILE A 447 2.80 23.09 10.23
N GLY A 448 3.77 23.18 11.08
CA GLY A 448 4.87 24.10 11.29
C GLY A 448 6.15 23.74 10.55
N GLY A 449 6.01 23.23 9.36
CA GLY A 449 6.98 23.49 8.30
C GLY A 449 6.57 24.70 7.51
N ASP A 450 5.37 25.17 7.76
CA ASP A 450 4.87 26.41 7.21
C ASP A 450 4.86 27.47 8.32
N SER A 451 6.04 27.92 8.75
CA SER A 451 6.14 29.21 9.44
C SER A 451 5.30 30.24 8.67
N GLU A 452 5.23 30.12 7.35
CA GLU A 452 4.39 30.89 6.47
C GLU A 452 2.90 30.75 6.76
N LYS A 453 2.41 29.54 6.97
CA LYS A 453 0.98 29.33 7.24
C LYS A 453 0.62 29.77 8.66
N ARG A 454 1.48 29.53 9.63
CA ARG A 454 1.33 30.04 11.00
C ARG A 454 1.34 31.56 10.98
N ASP A 455 2.36 32.16 10.37
CA ASP A 455 2.49 33.60 10.23
C ASP A 455 1.30 34.20 9.45
N MET A 456 0.79 33.46 8.41
CA MET A 456 -0.43 33.86 7.70
C MET A 456 -1.68 33.71 8.53
N THR A 457 -1.79 32.68 9.35
CA THR A 457 -2.94 32.51 10.25
C THR A 457 -2.99 33.63 11.27
N GLU A 458 -1.87 33.94 11.91
CA GLU A 458 -1.71 35.03 12.85
C GLU A 458 -1.96 36.39 12.18
N LEU A 459 -1.46 36.56 10.94
CA LEU A 459 -1.80 37.76 10.14
C LEU A 459 -3.31 37.88 9.88
N PHE A 460 -4.00 36.79 9.60
CA PHE A 460 -5.46 36.83 9.40
C PHE A 460 -6.19 37.24 10.67
N GLU A 461 -5.76 36.77 11.83
CA GLU A 461 -6.32 37.14 13.13
C GLU A 461 -6.07 38.61 13.44
N ILE A 462 -4.83 39.09 13.31
CA ILE A 462 -4.46 40.50 13.48
C ILE A 462 -5.24 41.40 12.52
N CYS A 463 -5.32 41.00 11.24
CA CYS A 463 -6.07 41.78 10.25
C CYS A 463 -7.57 41.78 10.51
N TYR A 464 -8.16 40.69 10.99
CA TYR A 464 -9.56 40.59 11.32
C TYR A 464 -9.91 41.56 12.47
N GLU A 465 -9.09 41.59 13.52
CA GLU A 465 -9.29 42.47 14.66
C GLU A 465 -9.16 43.97 14.31
N LYS A 466 -8.24 44.29 13.40
CA LYS A 466 -7.88 45.68 13.04
C LYS A 466 -8.42 46.14 11.69
N CYS A 467 -9.22 45.30 10.98
CA CYS A 467 -9.70 45.61 9.63
C CYS A 467 -10.88 46.59 9.66
N PRO A 468 -10.75 47.80 9.05
CA PRO A 468 -11.89 48.68 8.85
C PRO A 468 -12.85 48.14 7.80
N GLU A 469 -14.11 48.58 7.81
CA GLU A 469 -15.13 48.17 6.82
C GLU A 469 -14.69 48.44 5.38
N SER A 470 -13.84 49.46 5.16
CA SER A 470 -13.28 49.80 3.85
C SER A 470 -12.20 48.82 3.36
N GLY A 471 -11.78 47.85 4.18
CA GLY A 471 -10.68 46.90 3.89
C GLY A 471 -9.28 47.52 4.04
N LEU A 472 -8.28 46.67 4.04
CA LEU A 472 -6.86 46.99 4.19
C LEU A 472 -6.10 46.82 2.86
N THR A 473 -5.24 47.77 2.51
CA THR A 473 -4.27 47.64 1.44
C THR A 473 -3.09 46.78 1.91
N LYS A 474 -2.31 46.20 0.97
CA LYS A 474 -1.08 45.44 1.31
C LYS A 474 -0.07 46.27 2.12
N ARG A 475 -0.03 47.58 1.93
CA ARG A 475 0.83 48.49 2.71
C ARG A 475 0.34 48.60 4.15
N GLU A 476 -0.94 48.73 4.35
CA GLU A 476 -1.56 48.79 5.69
C GLU A 476 -1.41 47.43 6.40
N ILE A 477 -1.69 46.32 5.73
CA ILE A 477 -1.46 44.97 6.28
C ILE A 477 -0.01 44.84 6.77
N ARG A 478 0.98 45.23 5.94
CA ARG A 478 2.40 45.20 6.31
C ARG A 478 2.70 46.08 7.53
N SER A 479 2.09 47.25 7.60
CA SER A 479 2.27 48.17 8.72
C SER A 479 1.72 47.61 10.03
N LEU A 480 0.61 46.85 9.98
CA LEU A 480 0.02 46.22 11.15
C LEU A 480 0.92 45.14 11.76
N ILE A 481 1.71 44.44 10.95
CA ILE A 481 2.58 43.34 11.39
C ILE A 481 4.04 43.74 11.58
N SER A 482 4.41 45.03 11.29
CA SER A 482 5.81 45.48 11.38
C SER A 482 6.40 45.37 12.79
N ASN A 483 5.56 45.36 13.83
CA ASN A 483 5.96 45.21 15.23
C ASN A 483 5.74 43.80 15.80
N GLU A 484 5.24 42.88 14.98
CA GLU A 484 4.95 41.51 15.39
C GLU A 484 6.12 40.59 14.97
N GLU A 485 6.37 39.53 15.70
CA GLU A 485 7.45 38.55 15.37
C GLU A 485 7.13 37.61 14.22
N ILE A 486 6.09 37.90 13.43
CA ILE A 486 5.68 37.13 12.26
C ILE A 486 6.38 37.59 10.99
N PHE A 487 6.62 36.68 10.05
CA PHE A 487 7.35 36.96 8.81
C PHE A 487 8.74 37.54 9.01
N SER A 488 9.45 37.17 10.10
CA SER A 488 10.77 37.68 10.46
C SER A 488 11.86 37.45 9.38
N PHE A 489 11.58 36.61 8.40
CA PHE A 489 12.45 36.36 7.24
C PHE A 489 12.31 37.41 6.12
N PHE A 490 11.34 38.33 6.20
CA PHE A 490 11.24 39.48 5.28
C PHE A 490 11.84 40.73 5.92
N ASP A 491 12.74 41.33 5.19
CA ASP A 491 13.22 42.69 5.49
C ASP A 491 12.28 43.71 4.84
N PHE A 492 11.34 44.24 5.62
CA PHE A 492 10.34 45.18 5.10
C PHE A 492 10.89 46.55 4.71
N ASP A 493 12.15 46.85 5.00
CA ASP A 493 12.84 48.01 4.47
C ASP A 493 13.29 47.81 3.03
N LYS A 494 13.45 46.56 2.61
CA LYS A 494 13.82 46.23 1.22
C LYS A 494 12.60 46.13 0.31
N LYS A 495 12.63 46.92 -0.78
CA LYS A 495 11.55 46.93 -1.79
C LYS A 495 11.30 45.55 -2.41
N SER A 496 12.35 44.72 -2.57
CA SER A 496 12.25 43.36 -3.07
C SER A 496 11.38 42.49 -2.20
N ASP A 497 11.55 42.57 -0.87
CA ASP A 497 10.84 41.74 0.08
C ASP A 497 9.40 42.24 0.31
N GLN A 498 9.18 43.56 0.20
CA GLN A 498 7.82 44.13 0.16
C GLN A 498 7.03 43.57 -1.04
N ILE A 499 7.64 43.40 -2.22
CA ILE A 499 7.00 42.84 -3.41
C ILE A 499 6.71 41.36 -3.20
N LYS A 500 7.68 40.61 -2.67
CA LYS A 500 7.51 39.17 -2.39
C LYS A 500 6.37 38.92 -1.40
N PHE A 501 6.32 39.67 -0.30
CA PHE A 501 5.26 39.62 0.68
C PHE A 501 3.89 39.96 0.07
N GLY A 502 3.80 41.04 -0.72
CA GLY A 502 2.57 41.43 -1.41
C GLY A 502 2.06 40.36 -2.39
N ASN A 503 2.97 39.66 -3.09
CA ASN A 503 2.60 38.54 -3.95
C ASN A 503 2.16 37.31 -3.15
N LYS A 504 2.70 37.14 -1.95
CA LYS A 504 2.33 36.06 -1.04
C LYS A 504 0.89 36.23 -0.53
N ILE A 505 0.53 37.44 -0.09
CA ILE A 505 -0.84 37.74 0.35
C ILE A 505 -1.88 37.43 -0.73
N ILE A 506 -1.60 37.78 -2.00
CA ILE A 506 -2.53 37.51 -3.12
C ILE A 506 -2.87 36.01 -3.24
N LYS A 507 -1.92 35.12 -2.94
CA LYS A 507 -2.13 33.67 -3.04
C LYS A 507 -3.12 33.14 -2.00
N PHE A 508 -3.42 33.91 -0.95
CA PHE A 508 -4.34 33.56 0.10
C PHE A 508 -5.73 34.17 -0.08
N GLU A 509 -5.94 34.96 -1.14
CA GLU A 509 -7.28 35.46 -1.50
C GLU A 509 -8.28 34.30 -1.64
N GLY A 510 -9.43 34.46 -1.00
CA GLY A 510 -10.49 33.47 -0.96
C GLY A 510 -10.25 32.29 0.00
N ARG A 511 -9.06 32.18 0.62
CA ARG A 511 -8.79 31.12 1.60
C ARG A 511 -9.35 31.47 2.98
N ILE A 512 -9.57 30.42 3.76
CA ILE A 512 -10.05 30.46 5.13
C ILE A 512 -8.93 29.98 6.05
N LEU A 513 -8.55 30.79 7.05
CA LEU A 513 -7.60 30.44 8.11
C LEU A 513 -8.23 30.87 9.45
N SER A 514 -8.21 30.04 10.49
CA SER A 514 -8.88 30.28 11.79
C SER A 514 -10.32 30.79 11.65
N ASP A 515 -11.10 30.19 10.74
CA ASP A 515 -12.47 30.61 10.41
C ASP A 515 -12.61 32.06 9.85
N ILE A 516 -11.49 32.69 9.53
CA ILE A 516 -11.43 34.01 8.91
C ILE A 516 -11.16 33.83 7.41
N LYS A 517 -12.01 34.45 6.60
CA LYS A 517 -11.88 34.48 5.14
C LYS A 517 -11.37 35.83 4.66
N MET A 518 -10.33 35.84 3.83
CA MET A 518 -9.81 37.01 3.17
C MET A 518 -10.44 37.17 1.78
N ASN A 519 -11.08 38.27 1.49
CA ASN A 519 -11.67 38.59 0.19
C ASN A 519 -11.15 39.93 -0.34
N LEU A 520 -11.03 40.04 -1.66
CA LEU A 520 -10.80 41.34 -2.31
C LEU A 520 -12.07 42.17 -2.27
N VAL A 521 -11.96 43.44 -1.86
CA VAL A 521 -13.13 44.34 -1.73
C VAL A 521 -13.68 44.74 -3.09
N ASP A 522 -12.77 45.10 -4.04
CA ASP A 522 -13.16 45.53 -5.39
C ASP A 522 -12.18 44.99 -6.42
N SER A 523 -12.67 44.12 -7.28
CA SER A 523 -11.87 43.51 -8.37
C SER A 523 -11.65 44.46 -9.55
N THR A 524 -12.37 45.60 -9.62
CA THR A 524 -12.26 46.58 -10.72
C THR A 524 -11.05 47.49 -10.60
N VAL A 525 -10.40 47.52 -9.43
CA VAL A 525 -9.22 48.32 -9.18
C VAL A 525 -8.02 47.82 -9.93
N LYS A 526 -7.68 48.44 -11.08
CA LYS A 526 -6.61 48.00 -11.98
C LYS A 526 -5.19 48.05 -11.36
N ARG A 527 -4.94 49.01 -10.44
CA ARG A 527 -3.63 49.13 -9.75
C ARG A 527 -3.55 48.21 -8.57
N LYS A 528 -2.81 47.11 -8.69
CA LYS A 528 -2.62 46.10 -7.61
C LYS A 528 -2.14 46.68 -6.28
N ALA A 529 -1.48 47.84 -6.28
CA ALA A 529 -1.05 48.51 -5.04
C ALA A 529 -2.22 49.12 -4.24
N ASN A 530 -3.32 49.45 -4.91
CA ASN A 530 -4.49 50.11 -4.29
C ASN A 530 -5.62 49.10 -4.02
N GLN A 531 -5.41 47.82 -4.29
CA GLN A 531 -6.36 46.76 -3.96
C GLN A 531 -6.47 46.60 -2.45
N LYS A 532 -7.69 46.55 -1.95
CA LYS A 532 -8.02 46.36 -0.53
C LYS A 532 -8.59 44.99 -0.28
N TYR A 533 -8.23 44.42 0.86
CA TYR A 533 -8.67 43.10 1.33
C TYR A 533 -9.47 43.25 2.61
N ILE A 534 -10.58 42.54 2.73
CA ILE A 534 -11.40 42.46 3.92
C ILE A 534 -11.28 41.07 4.53
N PHE A 535 -11.21 41.03 5.85
CA PHE A 535 -11.10 39.81 6.65
C PHE A 535 -12.41 39.63 7.42
N LYS A 536 -13.14 38.56 7.16
CA LYS A 536 -14.45 38.29 7.82
C LYS A 536 -14.42 36.92 8.46
N LYS A 537 -14.86 36.84 9.71
CA LYS A 537 -15.08 35.56 10.39
C LYS A 537 -16.32 34.88 9.80
N LEU A 538 -16.23 33.60 9.53
CA LEU A 538 -17.37 32.81 9.11
C LEU A 538 -18.18 32.49 10.38
N GLU A 539 -19.44 32.95 10.43
CA GLU A 539 -20.36 32.53 11.47
C GLU A 539 -20.62 31.03 11.29
N SER A 540 -20.46 30.27 12.35
CA SER A 540 -20.79 28.86 12.38
C SER A 540 -22.31 28.72 12.47
N ASP A 541 -23.01 28.79 11.35
CA ASP A 541 -24.41 28.37 11.27
C ASP A 541 -24.49 26.83 11.43
N TYR A 542 -24.35 26.38 12.66
CA TYR A 542 -24.81 25.05 13.07
C TYR A 542 -26.26 25.16 13.56
N ASN A 543 -27.18 25.43 12.62
CA ASN A 543 -28.59 25.06 12.74
C ASN A 543 -28.96 24.24 11.49
N LEU A 544 -28.64 22.96 11.52
CA LEU A 544 -29.06 21.96 10.55
C LEU A 544 -30.44 21.40 10.94
N GLU A 545 -31.43 22.27 11.18
CA GLU A 545 -32.84 21.89 11.23
C GLU A 545 -33.69 23.00 10.69
N GLU A 546 -33.59 23.35 9.40
CA GLU A 546 -34.73 23.95 8.68
C GLU A 546 -34.55 23.78 7.17
N LYS A 547 -35.36 22.84 6.65
CA LYS A 547 -35.98 22.90 5.33
C LYS A 547 -35.07 22.85 4.09
N CYS A 548 -34.77 21.66 3.66
CA CYS A 548 -34.70 21.37 2.22
C CYS A 548 -36.07 20.87 1.73
N ASN A 549 -37.04 21.77 1.50
CA ASN A 549 -38.35 21.47 0.97
C ASN A 549 -38.45 21.70 -0.57
N VAL A 550 -37.34 21.65 -1.29
CA VAL A 550 -37.36 21.85 -2.74
C VAL A 550 -36.40 20.85 -3.38
N CYS A 551 -36.78 19.60 -3.43
CA CYS A 551 -36.39 18.68 -4.52
C CYS A 551 -37.06 17.31 -4.36
N ASN A 552 -38.33 17.19 -4.74
CA ASN A 552 -39.02 15.88 -4.91
C ASN A 552 -38.54 15.09 -6.12
N LEU A 553 -37.46 15.52 -6.78
CA LEU A 553 -36.93 14.89 -8.01
C LEU A 553 -35.70 14.00 -7.79
N CYS A 554 -35.13 13.97 -6.58
CA CYS A 554 -33.89 13.24 -6.30
C CYS A 554 -34.08 11.97 -5.47
N ASN A 555 -35.28 11.65 -5.02
CA ASN A 555 -35.55 10.35 -4.40
C ASN A 555 -36.04 9.35 -5.45
N PRO A 556 -35.33 8.25 -5.67
CA PRO A 556 -35.86 7.19 -6.53
C PRO A 556 -37.15 6.66 -5.92
N HIS A 557 -38.13 6.36 -6.80
CA HIS A 557 -39.41 5.79 -6.40
C HIS A 557 -39.15 4.54 -5.53
N PRO A 558 -39.93 4.28 -4.47
CA PRO A 558 -39.73 3.13 -3.56
C PRO A 558 -39.55 1.78 -4.24
N SER A 559 -40.17 1.59 -5.39
CA SER A 559 -40.01 0.37 -6.21
C SER A 559 -38.59 0.18 -6.78
N VAL A 560 -37.89 1.25 -7.11
CA VAL A 560 -36.50 1.17 -7.64
C VAL A 560 -35.50 0.85 -6.51
N GLN A 561 -35.75 1.39 -5.31
CA GLN A 561 -34.93 1.10 -4.13
C GLN A 561 -35.07 -0.39 -3.73
N HIS A 562 -36.27 -0.91 -3.84
CA HIS A 562 -36.55 -2.32 -3.55
C HIS A 562 -35.86 -3.28 -4.52
N GLU A 563 -35.89 -2.98 -5.83
CA GLU A 563 -35.19 -3.78 -6.85
C GLU A 563 -33.66 -3.72 -6.70
N MET A 564 -33.09 -2.57 -6.32
CA MET A 564 -31.67 -2.43 -6.06
C MET A 564 -31.20 -3.25 -4.85
N ASN A 565 -32.02 -3.29 -3.78
CA ASN A 565 -31.70 -4.09 -2.59
C ASN A 565 -31.79 -5.60 -2.87
N ILE A 566 -32.73 -6.04 -3.72
CA ILE A 566 -32.85 -7.46 -4.12
C ILE A 566 -31.64 -7.86 -4.97
N ILE A 567 -31.18 -7.01 -5.88
CA ILE A 567 -30.02 -7.30 -6.74
C ILE A 567 -28.73 -7.40 -5.91
N SER A 568 -28.55 -6.56 -4.88
CA SER A 568 -27.39 -6.60 -3.99
C SER A 568 -27.33 -7.86 -3.13
N SER A 569 -28.49 -8.32 -2.64
CA SER A 569 -28.59 -9.53 -1.82
C SER A 569 -28.29 -10.82 -2.61
N ILE A 570 -28.58 -10.83 -3.92
CA ILE A 570 -28.34 -11.98 -4.81
C ILE A 570 -26.85 -12.09 -5.20
N ARG A 571 -26.11 -10.97 -5.24
CA ARG A 571 -24.71 -10.94 -5.69
C ARG A 571 -23.68 -10.99 -4.57
N GLY A 572 -24.09 -10.82 -3.32
CA GLY A 572 -23.16 -10.78 -2.18
C GLY A 572 -22.21 -9.58 -2.20
N GLU A 573 -22.54 -8.51 -2.95
CA GLU A 573 -21.75 -7.28 -3.02
C GLU A 573 -22.20 -6.30 -1.91
N PRO A 574 -21.27 -5.64 -1.22
CA PRO A 574 -21.63 -4.72 -0.15
C PRO A 574 -22.29 -3.45 -0.70
N LEU A 575 -23.33 -2.99 -0.03
CA LEU A 575 -24.15 -1.79 -0.36
C LEU A 575 -23.33 -0.49 -0.60
N HIS A 576 -22.09 -0.45 -0.17
CA HIS A 576 -21.23 0.75 -0.20
C HIS A 576 -20.84 1.26 -1.59
N SER A 577 -20.82 0.40 -2.61
CA SER A 577 -20.47 0.80 -3.99
C SER A 577 -21.57 1.60 -4.70
N LEU A 578 -22.80 1.45 -4.24
CA LEU A 578 -23.97 2.15 -4.81
C LEU A 578 -24.21 3.53 -4.18
N GLN A 579 -23.86 3.72 -2.90
CA GLN A 579 -23.96 5.01 -2.22
C GLN A 579 -22.92 6.03 -2.74
N THR A 580 -21.76 5.57 -3.19
CA THR A 580 -20.72 6.45 -3.76
C THR A 580 -21.17 7.08 -5.09
N LEU A 581 -22.00 6.38 -5.86
CA LEU A 581 -22.59 6.92 -7.10
C LEU A 581 -23.69 7.96 -6.81
N GLN A 582 -24.45 7.81 -5.74
CA GLN A 582 -25.46 8.80 -5.31
C GLN A 582 -24.82 10.11 -4.80
N ASN A 583 -23.74 10.01 -4.03
CA ASN A 583 -23.04 11.19 -3.50
C ASN A 583 -22.33 12.00 -4.60
N ASN A 584 -21.83 11.35 -5.65
CA ASN A 584 -21.23 12.05 -6.80
C ASN A 584 -22.28 12.76 -7.66
N THR A 585 -23.51 12.27 -7.72
CA THR A 585 -24.63 12.92 -8.44
C THR A 585 -25.17 14.13 -7.65
N GLN A 586 -25.19 14.07 -6.34
CA GLN A 586 -25.61 15.20 -5.48
C GLN A 586 -24.61 16.36 -5.48
N ASN A 587 -23.30 16.09 -5.53
CA ASN A 587 -22.27 17.13 -5.60
C ASN A 587 -22.27 17.87 -6.94
N SER A 588 -22.64 17.24 -8.06
CA SER A 588 -22.75 17.92 -9.36
C SER A 588 -23.96 18.84 -9.45
N CYS A 589 -25.02 18.58 -8.71
CA CYS A 589 -26.23 19.45 -8.68
C CYS A 589 -26.07 20.73 -7.83
N ASN A 590 -25.11 20.76 -6.88
CA ASN A 590 -24.92 21.90 -5.99
C ASN A 590 -23.99 22.99 -6.54
N GLU A 591 -23.17 22.70 -7.55
CA GLU A 591 -22.28 23.70 -8.15
C GLU A 591 -22.95 24.64 -9.15
N ASP A 592 -24.09 24.26 -9.73
CA ASP A 592 -24.76 25.05 -10.78
C ASP A 592 -25.70 26.15 -10.25
N LYS A 593 -25.87 26.33 -8.94
CA LYS A 593 -26.82 27.30 -8.37
C LYS A 593 -26.22 28.64 -7.89
N LYS A 594 -24.95 28.93 -8.13
CA LYS A 594 -24.33 30.21 -7.72
C LYS A 594 -23.55 30.87 -8.86
N ARG A 595 -24.22 31.48 -9.84
CA ARG A 595 -23.65 32.62 -10.61
C ARG A 595 -24.75 33.53 -11.17
N PRO A 596 -24.67 34.84 -10.97
CA PRO A 596 -25.43 35.82 -11.72
C PRO A 596 -24.81 36.11 -13.09
N GLU A 597 -25.67 36.55 -14.01
CA GLU A 597 -25.38 36.84 -15.41
C GLU A 597 -24.22 37.84 -15.62
N LEU A 598 -23.25 37.45 -16.44
CA LEU A 598 -22.53 38.33 -17.39
C LEU A 598 -21.43 37.49 -18.08
N VAL A 599 -21.59 37.21 -19.34
CA VAL A 599 -20.61 37.03 -20.42
C VAL A 599 -21.21 36.10 -21.50
N LYS A 600 -21.80 36.70 -22.53
CA LYS A 600 -22.47 35.99 -23.63
C LYS A 600 -21.59 35.57 -24.80
N THR A 601 -20.28 35.68 -24.78
CA THR A 601 -19.46 35.49 -25.99
C THR A 601 -18.39 34.40 -25.90
N GLN A 602 -18.06 33.89 -24.72
CA GLN A 602 -17.16 32.72 -24.59
C GLN A 602 -17.86 31.40 -24.26
N GLU A 603 -19.17 31.44 -24.10
CA GLU A 603 -19.98 30.29 -23.67
C GLU A 603 -20.27 29.27 -24.76
N LYS A 604 -20.08 29.59 -26.05
CA LYS A 604 -20.42 28.65 -27.13
C LYS A 604 -19.41 27.51 -27.29
N GLU A 605 -18.12 27.71 -26.98
CA GLU A 605 -17.13 26.64 -27.07
C GLU A 605 -17.07 25.80 -25.76
N ILE A 606 -17.30 26.41 -24.60
CA ILE A 606 -17.30 25.71 -23.31
C ILE A 606 -18.56 24.87 -23.13
N ASN A 607 -19.73 25.34 -23.62
CA ASN A 607 -20.97 24.57 -23.56
C ASN A 607 -20.99 23.36 -24.51
N ASN A 608 -20.29 23.40 -25.64
CA ASN A 608 -20.17 22.24 -26.50
C ASN A 608 -19.32 21.12 -25.86
N ASN A 609 -18.27 21.46 -25.11
CA ASN A 609 -17.46 20.49 -24.37
C ASN A 609 -18.18 19.95 -23.11
N LYS A 610 -18.97 20.80 -22.41
CA LYS A 610 -19.82 20.32 -21.29
C LYS A 610 -20.99 19.47 -21.76
N MET A 611 -21.63 19.82 -22.87
CA MET A 611 -22.73 18.99 -23.44
C MET A 611 -22.22 17.66 -23.99
N ASN A 612 -21.01 17.61 -24.51
CA ASN A 612 -20.39 16.36 -24.96
C ASN A 612 -19.98 15.47 -23.75
N ASN A 613 -19.52 16.06 -22.64
CA ASN A 613 -19.26 15.30 -21.42
C ASN A 613 -20.54 14.81 -20.72
N ILE A 614 -21.59 15.60 -20.68
CA ILE A 614 -22.90 15.18 -20.14
C ILE A 614 -23.55 14.11 -21.05
N LYS A 615 -23.38 14.22 -22.38
CA LYS A 615 -23.81 13.19 -23.32
C LYS A 615 -22.97 11.91 -23.22
N SER A 616 -21.67 11.98 -22.92
CA SER A 616 -20.83 10.81 -22.70
C SER A 616 -21.19 10.08 -21.40
N ILE A 617 -21.46 10.79 -20.32
CA ILE A 617 -21.91 10.20 -19.05
C ILE A 617 -23.31 9.58 -19.18
N GLY A 618 -24.23 10.25 -19.88
CA GLY A 618 -25.56 9.71 -20.19
C GLY A 618 -25.49 8.50 -21.15
N CYS A 619 -24.53 8.46 -22.07
CA CYS A 619 -24.32 7.36 -23.00
C CYS A 619 -23.70 6.13 -22.29
N GLU A 620 -22.77 6.31 -21.35
CA GLU A 620 -22.20 5.22 -20.54
C GLU A 620 -23.27 4.61 -19.61
N THR A 621 -24.14 5.43 -19.00
CA THR A 621 -25.24 4.93 -18.16
C THR A 621 -26.30 4.17 -19.00
N LEU A 622 -26.62 4.66 -20.20
CA LEU A 622 -27.50 3.97 -21.13
C LEU A 622 -26.88 2.69 -21.71
N GLN A 623 -25.59 2.68 -22.01
CA GLN A 623 -24.86 1.48 -22.40
C GLN A 623 -24.77 0.46 -21.28
N THR A 624 -24.62 0.91 -20.03
CA THR A 624 -24.61 0.02 -18.84
C THR A 624 -26.01 -0.58 -18.63
N LEU A 625 -27.09 0.20 -18.78
CA LEU A 625 -28.47 -0.29 -18.71
C LEU A 625 -28.79 -1.24 -19.85
N GLN A 626 -28.39 -0.94 -21.10
CA GLN A 626 -28.56 -1.83 -22.25
C GLN A 626 -27.74 -3.12 -22.09
N THR A 627 -26.56 -3.05 -21.48
CA THR A 627 -25.71 -4.22 -21.17
C THR A 627 -26.35 -5.07 -20.09
N LEU A 628 -27.00 -4.46 -19.10
CA LEU A 628 -27.76 -5.16 -18.06
C LEU A 628 -29.02 -5.81 -18.62
N GLN A 629 -29.77 -5.13 -19.51
CA GLN A 629 -30.91 -5.73 -20.20
C GLN A 629 -30.52 -6.88 -21.14
N LYS A 630 -29.38 -6.76 -21.84
CA LYS A 630 -28.82 -7.85 -22.67
C LYS A 630 -28.34 -9.03 -21.82
N LYS A 631 -27.82 -8.79 -20.60
CA LYS A 631 -27.47 -9.86 -19.67
C LYS A 631 -28.69 -10.57 -19.08
N GLN A 632 -29.82 -9.85 -18.86
CA GLN A 632 -31.08 -10.45 -18.44
C GLN A 632 -31.70 -11.36 -19.50
N SER A 633 -31.55 -11.02 -20.79
CA SER A 633 -32.04 -11.88 -21.89
C SER A 633 -31.25 -13.20 -22.03
N ASN A 634 -30.04 -13.27 -21.47
CA ASN A 634 -29.16 -14.44 -21.51
C ASN A 634 -29.19 -15.28 -20.22
N TRP A 635 -30.12 -14.99 -19.29
CA TRP A 635 -30.25 -15.77 -18.07
C TRP A 635 -30.84 -17.14 -18.34
N SER A 636 -30.26 -18.13 -17.71
CA SER A 636 -30.79 -19.50 -17.78
C SER A 636 -32.18 -19.58 -17.14
N ASN A 637 -32.93 -20.57 -17.51
CA ASN A 637 -34.27 -20.80 -16.93
C ASN A 637 -34.21 -21.05 -15.41
N GLU A 638 -33.06 -21.49 -14.89
CA GLU A 638 -32.78 -21.67 -13.46
C GLU A 638 -32.61 -20.34 -12.73
N ASP A 639 -31.92 -19.37 -13.32
CA ASP A 639 -31.74 -18.04 -12.75
C ASP A 639 -33.04 -17.27 -12.65
N LYS A 640 -33.90 -17.40 -13.71
CA LYS A 640 -35.25 -16.83 -13.70
C LYS A 640 -36.14 -17.43 -12.63
N LYS A 641 -36.05 -18.74 -12.43
CA LYS A 641 -36.83 -19.46 -11.40
C LYS A 641 -36.35 -19.13 -9.95
N ARG A 642 -35.07 -18.87 -9.76
CA ARG A 642 -34.51 -18.39 -8.48
C ARG A 642 -35.00 -16.99 -8.14
N LEU A 643 -35.12 -16.12 -9.14
CA LEU A 643 -35.64 -14.76 -8.97
C LEU A 643 -37.14 -14.77 -8.61
N GLU A 644 -37.89 -15.65 -9.21
CA GLU A 644 -39.34 -15.83 -8.92
C GLU A 644 -39.58 -16.41 -7.54
N LEU A 645 -38.73 -17.37 -7.09
CA LEU A 645 -38.77 -17.94 -5.75
C LEU A 645 -38.35 -16.93 -4.66
N ALA A 646 -37.43 -16.01 -4.98
CA ALA A 646 -37.03 -14.95 -4.05
C ALA A 646 -38.14 -13.91 -3.87
N LYS A 647 -38.83 -13.52 -4.96
CA LYS A 647 -39.99 -12.61 -4.92
C LYS A 647 -41.16 -13.18 -4.10
N ASN A 648 -41.45 -14.47 -4.26
CA ASN A 648 -42.55 -15.14 -3.55
C ASN A 648 -42.24 -15.37 -2.06
N LYS A 649 -40.98 -15.38 -1.62
CA LYS A 649 -40.61 -15.47 -0.19
C LYS A 649 -40.82 -14.15 0.54
N GLU A 650 -40.59 -13.02 -0.11
CA GLU A 650 -40.78 -11.70 0.51
C GLU A 650 -42.25 -11.28 0.59
N GLU A 651 -43.12 -11.76 -0.32
CA GLU A 651 -44.57 -11.53 -0.24
C GLU A 651 -45.26 -12.40 0.85
N GLY A 652 -44.57 -13.44 1.33
CA GLY A 652 -45.10 -14.34 2.40
C GLY A 652 -44.86 -13.83 3.82
N ASP A 653 -43.88 -12.95 4.03
CA ASP A 653 -43.52 -12.41 5.37
C ASP A 653 -44.23 -11.07 5.70
N THR A 654 -45.14 -10.61 4.87
CA THR A 654 -45.94 -9.38 5.05
C THR A 654 -47.41 -9.62 5.23
N LYS A 655 -47.79 -10.83 5.71
CA LYS A 655 -49.18 -11.09 6.16
C LYS A 655 -49.23 -11.51 7.62
#